data_f7e933c9148a6c9ee402f15b2a46b69a
#
_entry.id   f7e933c9148a6c9ee402f15b2a46b69a
#
_cell.length_a   1.000
_cell.length_b   1.000
_cell.length_c   1.000
_cell.angle_alpha   90.00
_cell.angle_beta   90.00
_cell.angle_gamma   90.00
#
_symmetry.space_group_name_H-M   'P 1'
#
loop_
_entity.id
_entity.type
_entity.pdbx_description
1 polymer ?
#
loop_
_entity_poly.entity_id
_entity_poly.type
_entity_poly.pdbx_seq_one_letter_code
_entity_poly.pdbx_strand_id
1 'polypeptide(L)'
;MSNIIKVSVRNLVEFVLRSGDIDNSFISMSRALEGTKAHQKVQKSYGIEYKPEVTLKHNVYYDNFIIELQGRADGIFTFSDEIIIDEIKSTTKDLEDIDENYNELHWAQAKCYGYIYCIQNDLNYIYIQLTYFHIESEEKKIFKRRYTCDELKEFFLSLTDKYIEWASITFYWAETRDKTIKQLSFPFGSYRKGQRELAVATYKTIEEGKSLFAQAPTGIGKTMSTLFPSVKSIGEEITSKIFYLTAKTITREVPIASMEMMTEKGLRIKTIVITAKDKICLNDEVKCNPRDCPFAKGHYNRVNAAIMDIFENEDLITRDVAISYGRKHNVCPFEFVLDISLWSDVVICDYNYVFDPQVYLKRFFENPFENYVFLIDEAHNLVDRSREMFSAEIKKNNFLELKDIFKETYPPIYKSLNKINSILNKLKRELEIEGEYYQKEEITDLYYPIKRLVTVLEPWLIEEKSHEEYDKVLELYFNLITFNRISEFYDNHYVTYIKEESKDLILKLYCVDSSYLLREALERGRAAIFFSATLTPLDYHMDLLGGKRGDYNIKLSSPFPRENLCLMVGNNVSTRYRDRERTYIDIVRYIEAFISAKEGNYFVFFPSYAYMTTVYNLLINRNQDLNIIIQNGNMSEIEREEFLLNFKEGNNLIAFAVMGGIFSEGIDLTGEQLIGAIVVGVGLPQLCFEKNIIKDYFTHNLGEGYEYAYVYPGMNKVLQAAGRVIRSPQDKGAILLIDDRYGTSKYKSLFPNEWLGFKNVRNDMTIKKVLEKFW
;
A
#
# COMPACT_ATOMS: atom_id res chain seq x y z
N MET A 1 4.46 1.31 -33.75
CA MET A 1 3.71 2.11 -32.73
C MET A 1 2.41 2.55 -33.37
N SER A 2 1.30 2.42 -32.69
CA SER A 2 0.05 3.03 -33.17
C SER A 2 0.17 4.53 -32.93
N ASN A 3 0.08 5.33 -33.98
CA ASN A 3 0.03 6.80 -33.87
C ASN A 3 -1.30 7.28 -33.24
N ILE A 4 -1.84 6.51 -32.27
CA ILE A 4 -3.16 6.76 -31.68
C ILE A 4 -2.99 7.01 -30.17
N ILE A 5 -3.38 8.20 -29.72
CA ILE A 5 -3.51 8.57 -28.32
C ILE A 5 -4.97 8.36 -27.91
N LYS A 6 -5.21 7.45 -26.96
CA LYS A 6 -6.57 7.20 -26.45
C LYS A 6 -6.83 8.07 -25.23
N VAL A 7 -7.92 8.83 -25.26
CA VAL A 7 -8.33 9.73 -24.18
C VAL A 7 -9.84 9.56 -23.94
N SER A 8 -10.25 9.46 -22.68
CA SER A 8 -11.68 9.51 -22.38
C SER A 8 -12.20 10.94 -22.50
N VAL A 9 -13.46 11.09 -22.91
CA VAL A 9 -14.13 12.41 -22.93
C VAL A 9 -14.05 13.08 -21.56
N ARG A 10 -14.27 12.32 -20.50
CA ARG A 10 -14.14 12.81 -19.11
C ARG A 10 -12.74 13.37 -18.82
N ASN A 11 -11.69 12.61 -19.15
CA ASN A 11 -10.31 13.04 -18.90
C ASN A 11 -9.95 14.30 -19.71
N LEU A 12 -10.40 14.39 -20.96
CA LEU A 12 -10.22 15.60 -21.78
C LEU A 12 -10.84 16.82 -21.11
N VAL A 13 -12.11 16.70 -20.72
CA VAL A 13 -12.88 17.80 -20.10
C VAL A 13 -12.28 18.20 -18.76
N GLU A 14 -12.01 17.23 -17.89
CA GLU A 14 -11.39 17.47 -16.59
C GLU A 14 -10.00 18.10 -16.72
N PHE A 15 -9.15 17.65 -17.64
CA PHE A 15 -7.82 18.23 -17.84
C PHE A 15 -7.88 19.67 -18.36
N VAL A 16 -8.71 19.95 -19.37
CA VAL A 16 -8.73 21.24 -20.06
C VAL A 16 -9.48 22.32 -19.29
N LEU A 17 -10.55 21.95 -18.58
CA LEU A 17 -11.47 22.90 -17.95
C LEU A 17 -11.35 22.92 -16.42
N ARG A 18 -10.48 22.12 -15.82
CA ARG A 18 -10.31 22.15 -14.37
C ARG A 18 -9.89 23.53 -13.87
N SER A 19 -10.54 23.97 -12.81
CA SER A 19 -10.29 25.26 -12.21
C SER A 19 -10.69 25.28 -10.73
N GLY A 20 -10.25 26.27 -9.98
CA GLY A 20 -10.61 26.46 -8.57
C GLY A 20 -9.60 25.91 -7.58
N ASP A 21 -10.08 25.61 -6.40
CA ASP A 21 -9.31 25.34 -5.20
C ASP A 21 -9.31 23.85 -4.84
N ILE A 22 -8.28 23.39 -4.11
CA ILE A 22 -8.43 22.18 -3.31
C ILE A 22 -9.24 22.58 -2.08
N ASP A 23 -10.38 21.97 -1.92
CA ASP A 23 -11.17 22.07 -0.70
C ASP A 23 -11.52 20.66 -0.21
N ASN A 24 -10.70 20.15 0.70
CA ASN A 24 -10.96 18.92 1.42
C ASN A 24 -11.81 19.19 2.67
N SER A 25 -12.49 20.32 2.75
CA SER A 25 -13.56 20.47 3.71
C SER A 25 -14.53 19.29 3.52
N PHE A 26 -15.01 18.79 4.63
CA PHE A 26 -15.79 17.55 4.69
C PHE A 26 -16.73 17.37 3.49
N ILE A 27 -16.47 16.33 2.69
CA ILE A 27 -17.36 15.83 1.64
C ILE A 27 -17.80 14.44 2.07
N SER A 28 -19.11 14.23 2.19
CA SER A 28 -19.66 12.94 2.60
C SER A 28 -19.14 11.78 1.73
N MET A 29 -18.49 10.80 2.36
CA MET A 29 -17.97 9.61 1.66
C MET A 29 -19.06 8.57 1.35
N SER A 30 -20.20 8.61 2.04
CA SER A 30 -21.36 7.74 1.76
C SER A 30 -21.90 7.92 0.33
N ARG A 31 -21.63 9.07 -0.27
CA ARG A 31 -22.15 9.50 -1.59
C ARG A 31 -21.57 8.73 -2.79
N ALA A 32 -20.32 8.28 -2.73
CA ALA A 32 -19.67 7.67 -3.90
C ALA A 32 -20.25 6.28 -4.26
N LEU A 33 -20.66 5.50 -3.26
CA LEU A 33 -21.27 4.17 -3.45
C LEU A 33 -22.74 4.25 -3.88
N GLU A 34 -23.46 5.29 -3.43
CA GLU A 34 -24.85 5.53 -3.77
C GLU A 34 -25.01 6.09 -5.19
N GLY A 35 -24.00 6.79 -5.71
CA GLY A 35 -24.02 7.39 -7.04
C GLY A 35 -24.29 6.39 -8.14
N THR A 36 -23.63 5.23 -8.16
CA THR A 36 -23.85 4.20 -9.19
C THR A 36 -25.25 3.59 -9.12
N LYS A 37 -25.75 3.36 -7.90
CA LYS A 37 -27.13 2.86 -7.69
C LYS A 37 -28.16 3.91 -8.11
N ALA A 38 -27.88 5.18 -7.85
CA ALA A 38 -28.70 6.31 -8.25
C ALA A 38 -28.83 6.40 -9.79
N HIS A 39 -27.72 6.33 -10.54
CA HIS A 39 -27.72 6.29 -12.01
C HIS A 39 -28.59 5.14 -12.53
N GLN A 40 -28.38 3.92 -12.04
CA GLN A 40 -29.19 2.76 -12.45
C GLN A 40 -30.68 2.93 -12.13
N LYS A 41 -31.01 3.60 -11.01
CA LYS A 41 -32.39 3.86 -10.61
C LYS A 41 -33.04 4.86 -11.54
N VAL A 42 -32.34 5.95 -11.88
CA VAL A 42 -32.78 6.94 -12.84
C VAL A 42 -32.99 6.29 -14.21
N GLN A 43 -32.00 5.56 -14.72
CA GLN A 43 -32.07 4.86 -16.02
C GLN A 43 -33.25 3.88 -16.08
N LYS A 44 -33.51 3.10 -15.04
CA LYS A 44 -34.63 2.17 -14.95
C LYS A 44 -36.00 2.86 -14.86
N SER A 45 -36.05 4.13 -14.45
CA SER A 45 -37.31 4.91 -14.38
C SER A 45 -37.75 5.46 -15.74
N TYR A 46 -36.87 5.40 -16.75
CA TYR A 46 -37.17 5.85 -18.11
C TYR A 46 -37.80 4.73 -18.95
N GLY A 47 -38.52 5.10 -20.02
CA GLY A 47 -39.24 4.19 -20.90
C GLY A 47 -38.36 3.54 -21.98
N ILE A 48 -39.04 2.95 -22.95
CA ILE A 48 -38.43 2.21 -24.09
C ILE A 48 -37.58 3.12 -24.99
N GLU A 49 -37.89 4.40 -25.05
CA GLU A 49 -37.18 5.40 -25.85
C GLU A 49 -35.80 5.75 -25.28
N TYR A 50 -35.46 5.27 -24.07
CA TYR A 50 -34.19 5.53 -23.42
C TYR A 50 -33.22 4.35 -23.58
N LYS A 51 -32.09 4.62 -24.20
CA LYS A 51 -30.98 3.65 -24.31
C LYS A 51 -29.89 4.02 -23.33
N PRO A 52 -29.68 3.25 -22.21
CA PRO A 52 -28.66 3.53 -21.23
C PRO A 52 -27.27 3.13 -21.73
N GLU A 53 -26.22 3.75 -21.13
CA GLU A 53 -24.84 3.35 -21.25
C GLU A 53 -24.31 3.25 -22.69
N VAL A 54 -24.51 4.32 -23.48
CA VAL A 54 -24.15 4.33 -24.91
C VAL A 54 -22.68 4.68 -25.09
N THR A 55 -21.92 3.76 -25.62
CA THR A 55 -20.49 4.00 -25.94
C THR A 55 -20.36 4.83 -27.21
N LEU A 56 -19.63 5.93 -27.13
CA LEU A 56 -19.37 6.87 -28.22
C LEU A 56 -17.87 6.98 -28.44
N LYS A 57 -17.45 7.07 -29.70
CA LYS A 57 -16.04 7.13 -30.10
C LYS A 57 -15.86 8.07 -31.29
N HIS A 58 -14.83 8.92 -31.25
CA HIS A 58 -14.49 9.82 -32.35
C HIS A 58 -12.99 9.99 -32.48
N ASN A 59 -12.47 10.10 -33.71
CA ASN A 59 -11.08 10.31 -34.01
C ASN A 59 -10.84 11.74 -34.48
N VAL A 60 -9.91 12.43 -33.82
CA VAL A 60 -9.42 13.74 -34.27
C VAL A 60 -8.04 13.54 -34.88
N TYR A 61 -7.86 13.96 -36.11
CA TYR A 61 -6.64 13.71 -36.89
C TYR A 61 -5.73 14.93 -36.85
N TYR A 62 -4.47 14.70 -36.48
CA TYR A 62 -3.36 15.65 -36.55
C TYR A 62 -2.24 15.09 -37.41
N ASP A 63 -1.30 15.95 -37.83
CA ASP A 63 -0.27 15.56 -38.83
C ASP A 63 0.46 14.26 -38.49
N ASN A 64 0.83 14.03 -37.22
CA ASN A 64 1.66 12.92 -36.81
C ASN A 64 0.96 11.86 -35.97
N PHE A 65 -0.23 12.16 -35.43
CA PHE A 65 -0.98 11.25 -34.55
C PHE A 65 -2.48 11.49 -34.62
N ILE A 66 -3.22 10.53 -34.07
CA ILE A 66 -4.67 10.56 -33.95
C ILE A 66 -5.03 10.58 -32.48
N ILE A 67 -5.87 11.52 -32.05
CA ILE A 67 -6.51 11.46 -30.75
C ILE A 67 -7.83 10.70 -30.88
N GLU A 68 -7.86 9.51 -30.32
CA GLU A 68 -9.08 8.70 -30.21
C GLU A 68 -9.80 9.07 -28.93
N LEU A 69 -10.89 9.81 -29.06
CA LEU A 69 -11.75 10.16 -27.94
C LEU A 69 -12.87 9.13 -27.80
N GLN A 70 -13.01 8.57 -26.62
CA GLN A 70 -14.05 7.61 -26.31
C GLN A 70 -14.69 7.93 -24.96
N GLY A 71 -15.96 7.53 -24.82
CA GLY A 71 -16.66 7.66 -23.55
C GLY A 71 -18.01 6.97 -23.61
N ARG A 72 -18.68 6.95 -22.48
CA ARG A 72 -19.97 6.31 -22.32
C ARG A 72 -20.95 7.35 -21.79
N ALA A 73 -21.90 7.77 -22.64
CA ALA A 73 -22.99 8.63 -22.21
C ALA A 73 -23.93 7.84 -21.29
N ASP A 74 -24.40 8.46 -20.20
CA ASP A 74 -25.31 7.80 -19.26
C ASP A 74 -26.58 7.29 -19.95
N GLY A 75 -27.04 8.02 -20.95
CA GLY A 75 -28.07 7.53 -21.85
C GLY A 75 -28.51 8.47 -22.94
N ILE A 76 -29.31 7.94 -23.86
CA ILE A 76 -29.83 8.67 -25.02
C ILE A 76 -31.33 8.38 -25.18
N PHE A 77 -32.15 9.44 -25.19
CA PHE A 77 -33.51 9.32 -25.61
C PHE A 77 -33.60 9.50 -27.14
N THR A 78 -34.40 8.65 -27.75
CA THR A 78 -34.70 8.72 -29.20
C THR A 78 -36.21 8.78 -29.39
N PHE A 79 -36.71 9.98 -29.62
CA PHE A 79 -38.09 10.22 -30.03
C PHE A 79 -38.15 10.42 -31.55
N SER A 80 -39.36 10.41 -32.15
CA SER A 80 -39.53 10.57 -33.59
C SER A 80 -38.87 11.84 -34.16
N ASP A 81 -38.87 12.94 -33.40
CA ASP A 81 -38.39 14.26 -33.83
C ASP A 81 -37.29 14.86 -32.92
N GLU A 82 -36.94 14.20 -31.84
CA GLU A 82 -35.96 14.71 -30.88
C GLU A 82 -35.01 13.59 -30.44
N ILE A 83 -33.73 13.92 -30.42
CA ILE A 83 -32.67 13.11 -29.78
C ILE A 83 -32.09 13.89 -28.62
N ILE A 84 -31.95 13.24 -27.44
CA ILE A 84 -31.50 13.89 -26.24
C ILE A 84 -30.36 13.04 -25.63
N ILE A 85 -29.18 13.63 -25.47
CA ILE A 85 -28.11 13.06 -24.65
C ILE A 85 -28.42 13.42 -23.21
N ASP A 86 -28.50 12.42 -22.34
CA ASP A 86 -28.76 12.59 -20.92
C ASP A 86 -27.48 12.24 -20.11
N GLU A 87 -27.05 13.20 -19.29
CA GLU A 87 -25.96 13.04 -18.36
C GLU A 87 -26.51 13.12 -16.93
N ILE A 88 -26.41 12.02 -16.19
CA ILE A 88 -27.00 11.86 -14.86
C ILE A 88 -25.97 12.18 -13.80
N LYS A 89 -26.35 13.00 -12.82
CA LYS A 89 -25.51 13.33 -11.67
C LYS A 89 -26.31 13.14 -10.38
N SER A 90 -25.80 12.31 -9.50
CA SER A 90 -26.36 12.17 -8.15
C SER A 90 -25.90 13.28 -7.24
N THR A 91 -26.78 13.75 -6.36
CA THR A 91 -26.51 14.82 -5.40
C THR A 91 -27.25 14.58 -4.09
N THR A 92 -26.73 15.18 -3.02
CA THR A 92 -27.41 15.32 -1.73
C THR A 92 -27.65 16.79 -1.39
N LYS A 93 -27.19 17.70 -2.25
CA LYS A 93 -27.55 19.12 -2.12
C LYS A 93 -29.01 19.28 -2.48
N ASP A 94 -29.67 20.23 -1.80
CA ASP A 94 -31.03 20.60 -2.14
C ASP A 94 -31.10 20.95 -3.62
N LEU A 95 -32.05 20.38 -4.32
CA LEU A 95 -32.26 20.64 -5.76
C LEU A 95 -32.60 22.09 -6.06
N GLU A 96 -33.12 22.85 -5.05
CA GLU A 96 -33.35 24.29 -5.20
C GLU A 96 -32.05 25.07 -5.34
N ASP A 97 -30.97 24.64 -4.70
CA ASP A 97 -29.64 25.24 -4.77
C ASP A 97 -28.85 24.89 -6.03
N ILE A 98 -29.38 24.05 -6.88
CA ILE A 98 -28.78 23.66 -8.16
C ILE A 98 -29.44 24.42 -9.27
N ASP A 99 -28.75 25.38 -9.86
CA ASP A 99 -29.17 26.07 -11.05
C ASP A 99 -28.57 25.47 -12.33
N GLU A 100 -28.95 26.01 -13.48
CA GLU A 100 -28.51 25.55 -14.78
C GLU A 100 -27.00 25.70 -15.03
N ASN A 101 -26.31 26.58 -14.29
CA ASN A 101 -24.89 26.86 -14.40
C ASN A 101 -24.08 26.27 -13.22
N TYR A 102 -24.71 25.43 -12.44
CA TYR A 102 -24.13 24.84 -11.23
C TYR A 102 -22.74 24.17 -11.46
N ASN A 103 -22.57 23.49 -12.62
CA ASN A 103 -21.30 22.85 -12.95
C ASN A 103 -21.08 22.78 -14.46
N GLU A 104 -20.13 23.57 -14.95
CA GLU A 104 -19.77 23.64 -16.37
C GLU A 104 -19.16 22.35 -16.90
N LEU A 105 -18.46 21.56 -16.06
CA LEU A 105 -17.85 20.29 -16.48
C LEU A 105 -18.91 19.25 -16.88
N HIS A 106 -20.08 19.25 -16.21
CA HIS A 106 -21.17 18.34 -16.55
C HIS A 106 -21.73 18.67 -17.94
N TRP A 107 -21.96 19.95 -18.23
CA TRP A 107 -22.36 20.40 -19.58
C TRP A 107 -21.28 20.10 -20.61
N ALA A 108 -20.01 20.31 -20.30
CA ALA A 108 -18.89 20.06 -21.20
C ALA A 108 -18.81 18.59 -21.62
N GLN A 109 -18.94 17.67 -20.66
CA GLN A 109 -18.96 16.24 -20.92
C GLN A 109 -20.11 15.85 -21.83
N ALA A 110 -21.33 16.29 -21.50
CA ALA A 110 -22.53 16.00 -22.28
C ALA A 110 -22.47 16.62 -23.69
N LYS A 111 -21.93 17.84 -23.85
CA LYS A 111 -21.69 18.46 -25.16
C LYS A 111 -20.74 17.66 -26.03
N CYS A 112 -19.67 17.13 -25.48
CA CYS A 112 -18.75 16.25 -26.21
C CYS A 112 -19.47 14.99 -26.72
N TYR A 113 -20.30 14.37 -25.91
CA TYR A 113 -21.13 13.23 -26.34
C TYR A 113 -22.15 13.64 -27.41
N GLY A 114 -22.78 14.81 -27.24
CA GLY A 114 -23.69 15.37 -28.23
C GLY A 114 -23.03 15.55 -29.58
N TYR A 115 -21.85 16.14 -29.66
CA TYR A 115 -21.09 16.30 -30.89
C TYR A 115 -20.77 14.96 -31.56
N ILE A 116 -20.22 14.01 -30.78
CA ILE A 116 -19.84 12.68 -31.32
C ILE A 116 -21.10 11.98 -31.91
N TYR A 117 -22.22 12.03 -31.20
CA TYR A 117 -23.45 11.42 -31.64
C TYR A 117 -24.03 12.12 -32.86
N CYS A 118 -23.98 13.45 -32.91
CA CYS A 118 -24.43 14.24 -34.10
C CYS A 118 -23.70 13.80 -35.36
N ILE A 119 -22.37 13.70 -35.32
CA ILE A 119 -21.55 13.29 -36.47
C ILE A 119 -21.85 11.85 -36.89
N GLN A 120 -22.00 10.93 -35.92
CA GLN A 120 -22.27 9.52 -36.20
C GLN A 120 -23.63 9.27 -36.85
N ASN A 121 -24.61 10.20 -36.66
CA ASN A 121 -25.99 10.05 -37.12
C ASN A 121 -26.41 11.13 -38.08
N ASP A 122 -25.50 11.97 -38.58
CA ASP A 122 -25.75 13.06 -39.54
C ASP A 122 -26.88 14.00 -39.13
N LEU A 123 -26.83 14.46 -37.85
CA LEU A 123 -27.85 15.33 -37.29
C LEU A 123 -27.50 16.80 -37.45
N ASN A 124 -28.49 17.67 -37.64
CA ASN A 124 -28.28 19.12 -37.65
C ASN A 124 -28.30 19.74 -36.24
N TYR A 125 -29.04 19.14 -35.32
CA TYR A 125 -29.17 19.59 -33.94
C TYR A 125 -29.48 18.41 -33.02
N ILE A 126 -29.21 18.63 -31.72
CA ILE A 126 -29.49 17.67 -30.67
C ILE A 126 -29.83 18.40 -29.36
N TYR A 127 -30.54 17.75 -28.48
CA TYR A 127 -30.76 18.23 -27.14
C TYR A 127 -29.75 17.60 -26.18
N ILE A 128 -29.26 18.41 -25.24
CA ILE A 128 -28.44 17.97 -24.15
C ILE A 128 -29.19 18.20 -22.85
N GLN A 129 -29.23 17.16 -22.03
CA GLN A 129 -29.94 17.15 -20.76
C GLN A 129 -28.97 16.83 -19.64
N LEU A 130 -29.06 17.58 -18.54
CA LEU A 130 -28.47 17.23 -17.27
C LEU A 130 -29.55 16.82 -16.30
N THR A 131 -29.47 15.61 -15.77
CA THR A 131 -30.42 15.07 -14.79
C THR A 131 -29.74 14.99 -13.42
N TYR A 132 -30.09 15.92 -12.54
CA TYR A 132 -29.67 15.85 -11.14
C TYR A 132 -30.67 15.03 -10.35
N PHE A 133 -30.17 13.98 -9.68
CA PHE A 133 -30.95 13.07 -8.85
C PHE A 133 -30.56 13.22 -7.39
N HIS A 134 -31.51 13.64 -6.55
CA HIS A 134 -31.30 13.74 -5.11
C HIS A 134 -31.42 12.35 -4.47
N ILE A 135 -30.34 11.90 -3.81
CA ILE A 135 -30.22 10.52 -3.36
C ILE A 135 -31.26 10.17 -2.29
N GLU A 136 -31.56 11.10 -1.37
CA GLU A 136 -32.45 10.85 -0.21
C GLU A 136 -33.93 11.02 -0.57
N SER A 137 -34.31 12.12 -1.25
CA SER A 137 -35.71 12.36 -1.63
C SER A 137 -36.13 11.63 -2.90
N GLU A 138 -35.14 11.09 -3.67
CA GLU A 138 -35.34 10.44 -4.97
C GLU A 138 -36.00 11.35 -6.03
N GLU A 139 -35.96 12.64 -5.81
CA GLU A 139 -36.44 13.65 -6.74
C GLU A 139 -35.41 13.95 -7.83
N LYS A 140 -35.90 14.46 -8.96
CA LYS A 140 -35.08 14.83 -10.10
C LYS A 140 -35.26 16.29 -10.44
N LYS A 141 -34.14 16.97 -10.79
CA LYS A 141 -34.16 18.28 -11.45
C LYS A 141 -33.48 18.16 -12.80
N ILE A 142 -34.14 18.59 -13.82
CA ILE A 142 -33.70 18.40 -15.20
C ILE A 142 -33.49 19.76 -15.84
N PHE A 143 -32.32 19.93 -16.48
CA PHE A 143 -32.02 21.05 -17.37
C PHE A 143 -31.82 20.54 -18.79
N LYS A 144 -32.50 21.14 -19.78
CA LYS A 144 -32.43 20.72 -21.18
C LYS A 144 -32.12 21.92 -22.04
N ARG A 145 -31.12 21.80 -22.92
CA ARG A 145 -30.72 22.82 -23.90
C ARG A 145 -30.66 22.20 -25.31
N ARG A 146 -31.04 22.98 -26.33
CA ARG A 146 -30.87 22.61 -27.72
C ARG A 146 -29.55 23.20 -28.23
N TYR A 147 -28.77 22.40 -28.96
CA TYR A 147 -27.57 22.81 -29.64
C TYR A 147 -27.58 22.37 -31.09
N THR A 148 -27.05 23.19 -31.99
CA THR A 148 -26.71 22.79 -33.35
C THR A 148 -25.44 21.95 -33.35
N CYS A 149 -25.26 21.12 -34.36
CA CYS A 149 -24.05 20.33 -34.52
C CYS A 149 -22.79 21.22 -34.66
N ASP A 150 -22.94 22.38 -35.32
CA ASP A 150 -21.83 23.35 -35.49
C ASP A 150 -21.40 23.99 -34.16
N GLU A 151 -22.36 24.40 -33.32
CA GLU A 151 -22.02 24.91 -31.95
C GLU A 151 -21.28 23.87 -31.14
N LEU A 152 -21.73 22.61 -31.18
CA LEU A 152 -21.04 21.50 -30.46
C LEU A 152 -19.70 21.20 -31.07
N LYS A 153 -19.53 21.34 -32.39
CA LYS A 153 -18.26 21.19 -33.09
C LYS A 153 -17.23 22.25 -32.65
N GLU A 154 -17.62 23.51 -32.64
CA GLU A 154 -16.76 24.61 -32.20
C GLU A 154 -16.31 24.41 -30.77
N PHE A 155 -17.22 24.04 -29.87
CA PHE A 155 -16.90 23.72 -28.48
C PHE A 155 -15.92 22.54 -28.39
N PHE A 156 -16.20 21.43 -29.05
CA PHE A 156 -15.38 20.22 -29.03
C PHE A 156 -13.96 20.48 -29.56
N LEU A 157 -13.86 21.18 -30.70
CA LEU A 157 -12.55 21.56 -31.27
C LEU A 157 -11.77 22.49 -30.33
N SER A 158 -12.47 23.43 -29.68
CA SER A 158 -11.80 24.30 -28.69
C SER A 158 -11.18 23.56 -27.53
N LEU A 159 -11.73 22.41 -27.10
CA LEU A 159 -11.15 21.54 -26.10
C LEU A 159 -9.98 20.74 -26.64
N THR A 160 -10.13 20.14 -27.82
CA THR A 160 -9.06 19.34 -28.44
C THR A 160 -7.86 20.20 -28.80
N ASP A 161 -8.05 21.44 -29.26
CA ASP A 161 -6.98 22.38 -29.58
C ASP A 161 -6.19 22.80 -28.32
N LYS A 162 -6.84 22.94 -27.18
CA LYS A 162 -6.15 23.18 -25.90
C LYS A 162 -5.42 21.94 -25.38
N TYR A 163 -5.88 20.76 -25.72
CA TYR A 163 -5.28 19.50 -25.29
C TYR A 163 -4.10 19.08 -26.19
N ILE A 164 -4.04 19.58 -27.44
CA ILE A 164 -3.07 19.13 -28.45
C ILE A 164 -1.62 19.33 -28.01
N GLU A 165 -1.31 20.42 -27.30
CA GLU A 165 0.04 20.69 -26.79
C GLU A 165 0.47 19.57 -25.86
N TRP A 166 -0.37 19.22 -24.89
CA TRP A 166 -0.12 18.12 -23.97
C TRP A 166 -0.05 16.76 -24.68
N ALA A 167 -0.97 16.51 -25.58
CA ALA A 167 -0.97 15.29 -26.40
C ALA A 167 0.32 15.13 -27.20
N SER A 168 0.83 16.23 -27.79
CA SER A 168 2.09 16.23 -28.55
C SER A 168 3.28 15.92 -27.63
N ILE A 169 3.38 16.55 -26.47
CA ILE A 169 4.44 16.31 -25.47
C ILE A 169 4.45 14.83 -25.08
N THR A 170 3.29 14.27 -24.73
CA THR A 170 3.20 12.87 -24.29
C THR A 170 3.47 11.87 -25.42
N PHE A 171 3.08 12.19 -26.66
CA PHE A 171 3.35 11.36 -27.83
C PHE A 171 4.86 11.26 -28.13
N TYR A 172 5.54 12.39 -28.27
CA TYR A 172 6.99 12.39 -28.53
C TYR A 172 7.81 11.88 -27.35
N TRP A 173 7.30 12.06 -26.14
CA TRP A 173 7.87 11.43 -24.97
C TRP A 173 7.82 9.90 -25.05
N ALA A 174 6.67 9.32 -25.40
CA ALA A 174 6.52 7.88 -25.53
C ALA A 174 7.49 7.29 -26.58
N GLU A 175 7.69 7.96 -27.72
CA GLU A 175 8.68 7.55 -28.72
C GLU A 175 10.12 7.57 -28.17
N THR A 176 10.48 8.64 -27.44
CA THR A 176 11.79 8.78 -26.79
C THR A 176 12.00 7.70 -25.74
N ARG A 177 11.02 7.49 -24.87
CA ARG A 177 11.02 6.44 -23.85
C ARG A 177 11.25 5.07 -24.46
N ASP A 178 10.43 4.67 -25.41
CA ASP A 178 10.47 3.33 -26.00
C ASP A 178 11.78 3.08 -26.74
N LYS A 179 12.30 4.10 -27.44
CA LYS A 179 13.62 4.03 -28.09
C LYS A 179 14.72 3.80 -27.06
N THR A 180 14.74 4.54 -25.96
CA THR A 180 15.78 4.40 -24.93
C THR A 180 15.64 3.08 -24.15
N ILE A 181 14.41 2.60 -23.90
CA ILE A 181 14.18 1.29 -23.29
C ILE A 181 14.74 0.17 -24.19
N LYS A 182 14.48 0.21 -25.51
CA LYS A 182 14.99 -0.81 -26.44
C LYS A 182 16.52 -0.86 -26.46
N GLN A 183 17.17 0.29 -26.37
CA GLN A 183 18.63 0.42 -26.34
C GLN A 183 19.27 0.11 -24.99
N LEU A 184 18.48 0.15 -23.89
CA LEU A 184 18.96 -0.05 -22.53
C LEU A 184 19.59 -1.44 -22.38
N SER A 185 20.86 -1.51 -22.03
CA SER A 185 21.54 -2.74 -21.58
C SER A 185 21.43 -2.89 -20.05
N PHE A 186 21.66 -4.11 -19.56
CA PHE A 186 21.69 -4.35 -18.11
C PHE A 186 22.76 -3.44 -17.47
N PRO A 187 22.43 -2.68 -16.40
CA PRO A 187 23.29 -1.63 -15.87
C PRO A 187 24.67 -2.07 -15.35
N PHE A 188 24.77 -3.34 -14.93
CA PHE A 188 26.00 -3.92 -14.42
C PHE A 188 26.76 -4.67 -15.53
N GLY A 189 28.09 -4.82 -15.37
CA GLY A 189 28.92 -5.53 -16.34
C GLY A 189 28.58 -7.02 -16.51
N SER A 190 28.02 -7.66 -15.47
CA SER A 190 27.56 -9.05 -15.49
C SER A 190 26.48 -9.28 -14.45
N TYR A 191 25.66 -10.30 -14.68
CA TYR A 191 24.69 -10.77 -13.69
C TYR A 191 25.38 -11.53 -12.55
N ARG A 192 24.93 -11.30 -11.33
CA ARG A 192 25.26 -12.14 -10.17
C ARG A 192 24.57 -13.50 -10.33
N LYS A 193 25.06 -14.50 -9.60
CA LYS A 193 24.43 -15.82 -9.57
C LYS A 193 22.96 -15.69 -9.10
N GLY A 194 22.02 -16.30 -9.83
CA GLY A 194 20.57 -16.23 -9.57
C GLY A 194 19.90 -14.91 -10.02
N GLN A 195 20.66 -13.84 -10.24
CA GLN A 195 20.11 -12.54 -10.66
C GLN A 195 19.45 -12.60 -12.02
N ARG A 196 20.12 -13.23 -13.01
CA ARG A 196 19.55 -13.43 -14.35
C ARG A 196 18.32 -14.35 -14.33
N GLU A 197 18.35 -15.37 -13.48
CA GLU A 197 17.23 -16.31 -13.32
C GLU A 197 15.97 -15.59 -12.82
N LEU A 198 16.11 -14.72 -11.80
CA LEU A 198 15.00 -13.88 -11.32
C LEU A 198 14.51 -12.91 -12.40
N ALA A 199 15.42 -12.27 -13.14
CA ALA A 199 15.03 -11.32 -14.19
C ALA A 199 14.26 -12.03 -15.33
N VAL A 200 14.66 -13.22 -15.73
CA VAL A 200 13.97 -14.02 -16.74
C VAL A 200 12.61 -14.48 -16.23
N ALA A 201 12.53 -14.96 -14.96
CA ALA A 201 11.27 -15.35 -14.34
C ALA A 201 10.29 -14.18 -14.26
N THR A 202 10.76 -12.99 -13.86
CA THR A 202 9.97 -11.75 -13.84
C THR A 202 9.42 -11.42 -15.23
N TYR A 203 10.26 -11.37 -16.25
CA TYR A 203 9.82 -11.03 -17.60
C TYR A 203 8.78 -12.01 -18.14
N LYS A 204 9.01 -13.33 -18.01
CA LYS A 204 8.07 -14.35 -18.45
C LYS A 204 6.73 -14.27 -17.72
N THR A 205 6.76 -13.99 -16.40
CA THR A 205 5.55 -13.81 -15.62
C THR A 205 4.72 -12.63 -16.11
N ILE A 206 5.38 -11.51 -16.46
CA ILE A 206 4.72 -10.32 -17.02
C ILE A 206 4.15 -10.65 -18.41
N GLU A 207 4.92 -11.33 -19.27
CA GLU A 207 4.47 -11.73 -20.60
C GLU A 207 3.23 -12.62 -20.55
N GLU A 208 3.18 -13.57 -19.62
CA GLU A 208 2.07 -14.51 -19.47
C GLU A 208 0.89 -13.97 -18.62
N GLY A 209 1.02 -12.81 -17.99
CA GLY A 209 -0.05 -12.23 -17.17
C GLY A 209 -0.36 -13.04 -15.93
N LYS A 210 0.67 -13.45 -15.18
CA LYS A 210 0.57 -14.28 -13.97
C LYS A 210 1.17 -13.62 -12.74
N SER A 211 1.19 -14.33 -11.61
CA SER A 211 1.93 -13.93 -10.41
C SER A 211 3.20 -14.78 -10.24
N LEU A 212 4.25 -14.16 -9.70
CA LEU A 212 5.51 -14.83 -9.32
C LEU A 212 5.79 -14.62 -7.84
N PHE A 213 6.08 -15.68 -7.12
CA PHE A 213 6.52 -15.65 -5.73
C PHE A 213 8.01 -16.04 -5.68
N ALA A 214 8.86 -15.04 -5.40
CA ALA A 214 10.31 -15.21 -5.47
C ALA A 214 10.95 -15.09 -4.09
N GLN A 215 11.41 -16.22 -3.55
CA GLN A 215 12.33 -16.21 -2.42
C GLN A 215 13.75 -15.95 -2.94
N ALA A 216 14.25 -14.74 -2.75
CA ALA A 216 15.54 -14.29 -3.28
C ALA A 216 16.40 -13.70 -2.16
N PRO A 217 17.53 -14.34 -1.81
CA PRO A 217 18.40 -13.90 -0.73
C PRO A 217 18.89 -12.45 -0.86
N THR A 218 19.30 -11.87 0.26
CA THR A 218 19.95 -10.55 0.25
C THR A 218 21.20 -10.57 -0.62
N GLY A 219 21.55 -9.43 -1.21
CA GLY A 219 22.75 -9.29 -2.06
C GLY A 219 22.62 -9.82 -3.49
N ILE A 220 21.54 -10.52 -3.85
CA ILE A 220 21.32 -10.99 -5.23
C ILE A 220 20.98 -9.85 -6.19
N GLY A 221 20.55 -8.69 -5.69
CA GLY A 221 20.10 -7.57 -6.50
C GLY A 221 18.64 -7.71 -6.94
N LYS A 222 17.75 -8.06 -6.02
CA LYS A 222 16.29 -8.25 -6.24
C LYS A 222 15.67 -7.10 -7.01
N THR A 223 15.89 -5.87 -6.54
CA THR A 223 15.30 -4.65 -7.11
C THR A 223 15.62 -4.51 -8.60
N MET A 224 16.89 -4.58 -8.97
CA MET A 224 17.28 -4.48 -10.37
C MET A 224 16.78 -5.66 -11.20
N SER A 225 16.74 -6.87 -10.61
CA SER A 225 16.24 -8.09 -11.29
C SER A 225 14.75 -8.09 -11.56
N THR A 226 14.00 -7.26 -10.85
CA THR A 226 12.55 -7.09 -11.06
C THR A 226 12.24 -5.82 -11.86
N LEU A 227 12.89 -4.69 -11.55
CA LEU A 227 12.67 -3.42 -12.27
C LEU A 227 13.14 -3.47 -13.73
N PHE A 228 14.38 -3.92 -14.00
CA PHE A 228 14.92 -3.93 -15.35
C PHE A 228 14.06 -4.70 -16.36
N PRO A 229 13.64 -5.96 -16.11
CA PRO A 229 12.76 -6.67 -17.03
C PRO A 229 11.37 -6.05 -17.13
N SER A 230 10.86 -5.44 -16.05
CA SER A 230 9.58 -4.73 -16.09
C SER A 230 9.65 -3.46 -16.95
N VAL A 231 10.74 -2.70 -16.84
CA VAL A 231 11.00 -1.56 -17.75
C VAL A 231 11.09 -2.04 -19.21
N LYS A 232 11.78 -3.16 -19.48
CA LYS A 232 11.84 -3.75 -20.82
C LYS A 232 10.46 -4.10 -21.38
N SER A 233 9.54 -4.60 -20.54
CA SER A 233 8.17 -4.94 -20.95
C SER A 233 7.34 -3.72 -21.36
N ILE A 234 7.66 -2.51 -20.89
CA ILE A 234 7.04 -1.26 -21.38
C ILE A 234 7.46 -1.01 -22.84
N GLY A 235 8.76 -1.13 -23.16
CA GLY A 235 9.26 -0.93 -24.50
C GLY A 235 8.77 -1.94 -25.55
N GLU A 236 8.26 -3.08 -25.09
CA GLU A 236 7.61 -4.12 -25.92
C GLU A 236 6.08 -4.02 -25.90
N GLU A 237 5.52 -2.92 -25.38
CA GLU A 237 4.07 -2.65 -25.29
C GLU A 237 3.26 -3.72 -24.51
N ILE A 238 3.93 -4.52 -23.68
CA ILE A 238 3.30 -5.55 -22.82
C ILE A 238 2.72 -4.92 -21.56
N THR A 239 3.41 -3.91 -21.03
CA THR A 239 3.08 -3.21 -19.78
C THR A 239 2.86 -1.74 -20.06
N SER A 240 1.81 -1.14 -19.51
CA SER A 240 1.54 0.30 -19.59
C SER A 240 2.21 1.08 -18.45
N LYS A 241 2.28 0.51 -17.24
CA LYS A 241 2.81 1.18 -16.03
C LYS A 241 3.28 0.16 -15.00
N ILE A 242 4.31 0.52 -14.24
CA ILE A 242 4.86 -0.28 -13.15
C ILE A 242 4.55 0.40 -11.81
N PHE A 243 3.97 -0.33 -10.86
CA PHE A 243 3.87 0.06 -9.46
C PHE A 243 4.92 -0.71 -8.66
N TYR A 244 5.93 -0.01 -8.15
CA TYR A 244 6.88 -0.58 -7.22
C TYR A 244 6.42 -0.30 -5.78
N LEU A 245 6.04 -1.35 -5.08
CA LEU A 245 5.36 -1.28 -3.80
C LEU A 245 6.32 -1.61 -2.65
N THR A 246 6.39 -0.73 -1.66
CA THR A 246 7.28 -0.87 -0.50
C THR A 246 6.49 -0.89 0.80
N ALA A 247 7.01 -1.60 1.80
CA ALA A 247 6.41 -1.66 3.14
C ALA A 247 6.70 -0.43 4.01
N LYS A 248 7.82 0.27 3.75
CA LYS A 248 8.34 1.37 4.59
C LYS A 248 8.95 2.46 3.71
N THR A 249 8.92 3.70 4.19
CA THR A 249 9.49 4.86 3.47
C THR A 249 10.98 4.69 3.16
N ILE A 250 11.75 4.17 4.13
CA ILE A 250 13.21 4.02 4.01
C ILE A 250 13.63 3.02 2.91
N THR A 251 12.77 2.04 2.59
CA THR A 251 13.07 1.05 1.55
C THR A 251 12.88 1.58 0.14
N ARG A 252 12.39 2.81 -0.05
CA ARG A 252 12.20 3.46 -1.36
C ARG A 252 13.51 3.93 -1.99
N GLU A 253 14.56 4.16 -1.21
CA GLU A 253 15.86 4.58 -1.71
C GLU A 253 16.48 3.58 -2.70
N VAL A 254 16.26 2.29 -2.48
CA VAL A 254 16.82 1.23 -3.34
C VAL A 254 16.25 1.23 -4.76
N PRO A 255 14.90 1.24 -4.96
CA PRO A 255 14.34 1.40 -6.32
C PRO A 255 14.65 2.76 -6.94
N ILE A 256 14.73 3.86 -6.17
CA ILE A 256 15.15 5.18 -6.68
C ILE A 256 16.57 5.09 -7.25
N ALA A 257 17.55 4.61 -6.47
CA ALA A 257 18.92 4.43 -6.93
C ALA A 257 19.04 3.48 -8.14
N SER A 258 18.16 2.47 -8.22
CA SER A 258 18.11 1.57 -9.37
C SER A 258 17.61 2.27 -10.64
N MET A 259 16.64 3.19 -10.50
CA MET A 259 16.17 4.01 -11.62
C MET A 259 17.24 5.02 -12.05
N GLU A 260 17.90 5.71 -11.12
CA GLU A 260 19.03 6.61 -11.39
C GLU A 260 20.14 5.90 -12.18
N MET A 261 20.54 4.71 -11.74
CA MET A 261 21.54 3.90 -12.42
C MET A 261 21.15 3.54 -13.85
N MET A 262 19.88 3.26 -14.13
CA MET A 262 19.39 3.02 -15.49
C MET A 262 19.36 4.31 -16.31
N THR A 263 19.04 5.44 -15.71
CA THR A 263 19.05 6.77 -16.33
C THR A 263 20.48 7.17 -16.72
N GLU A 264 21.47 6.91 -15.88
CA GLU A 264 22.90 7.09 -16.21
C GLU A 264 23.36 6.24 -17.42
N LYS A 265 22.68 5.12 -17.68
CA LYS A 265 22.88 4.27 -18.87
C LYS A 265 22.05 4.70 -20.09
N GLY A 266 21.41 5.87 -20.03
CA GLY A 266 20.68 6.48 -21.12
C GLY A 266 19.18 6.17 -21.16
N LEU A 267 18.61 5.56 -20.12
CA LEU A 267 17.17 5.40 -20.00
C LEU A 267 16.49 6.75 -19.80
N ARG A 268 15.44 6.99 -20.56
CA ARG A 268 14.50 8.12 -20.35
C ARG A 268 13.15 7.51 -20.01
N ILE A 269 12.69 7.69 -18.77
CA ILE A 269 11.43 7.13 -18.25
C ILE A 269 10.92 7.99 -17.08
N LYS A 270 9.62 8.28 -17.04
CA LYS A 270 9.04 9.05 -15.95
C LYS A 270 8.83 8.16 -14.73
N THR A 271 9.61 8.43 -13.69
CA THR A 271 9.51 7.76 -12.40
C THR A 271 9.04 8.73 -11.33
N ILE A 272 8.02 8.38 -10.56
CA ILE A 272 7.49 9.21 -9.49
C ILE A 272 7.45 8.46 -8.15
N VAL A 273 7.76 9.20 -7.07
CA VAL A 273 7.71 8.68 -5.71
C VAL A 273 6.54 9.32 -4.96
N ILE A 274 5.50 8.54 -4.67
CA ILE A 274 4.36 9.03 -3.90
C ILE A 274 4.71 9.01 -2.41
N THR A 275 4.69 10.18 -1.79
CA THR A 275 4.95 10.38 -0.36
C THR A 275 3.65 10.73 0.37
N ALA A 276 3.51 10.28 1.61
CA ALA A 276 2.33 10.58 2.43
C ALA A 276 2.13 12.10 2.63
N LYS A 277 0.88 12.51 2.71
CA LYS A 277 0.48 13.93 2.71
C LYS A 277 1.15 14.73 3.84
N ASP A 278 1.22 14.17 5.04
CA ASP A 278 1.88 14.77 6.21
C ASP A 278 3.38 15.01 6.02
N LYS A 279 4.05 14.17 5.22
CA LYS A 279 5.50 14.24 4.96
C LYS A 279 5.88 15.18 3.80
N ILE A 280 4.95 15.48 2.89
CA ILE A 280 5.20 16.34 1.72
C ILE A 280 4.51 17.69 1.81
N CYS A 281 3.63 17.89 2.79
CA CYS A 281 2.95 19.16 3.00
C CYS A 281 3.93 20.30 3.26
N LEU A 282 3.67 21.48 2.65
CA LEU A 282 4.49 22.68 2.80
C LEU A 282 4.08 23.54 3.99
N ASN A 283 2.95 23.23 4.62
CA ASN A 283 2.48 23.90 5.83
C ASN A 283 2.88 23.06 7.07
N ASP A 284 3.05 23.70 8.20
CA ASP A 284 3.36 23.05 9.49
C ASP A 284 2.21 22.11 9.92
N GLU A 285 0.96 22.48 9.60
CA GLU A 285 -0.23 21.67 9.83
C GLU A 285 -0.93 21.35 8.51
N VAL A 286 -1.42 20.12 8.38
CA VAL A 286 -2.13 19.67 7.17
C VAL A 286 -3.57 20.19 7.18
N LYS A 287 -3.78 21.42 6.65
CA LYS A 287 -5.10 22.04 6.48
C LYS A 287 -5.36 22.29 4.99
N CYS A 288 -6.11 21.38 4.34
CA CYS A 288 -6.30 21.39 2.89
C CYS A 288 -7.60 22.10 2.50
N ASN A 289 -7.61 23.42 2.68
CA ASN A 289 -8.71 24.29 2.25
C ASN A 289 -8.17 25.63 1.78
N PRO A 290 -8.90 26.44 0.98
CA PRO A 290 -8.40 27.67 0.41
C PRO A 290 -8.22 28.84 1.41
N ARG A 291 -8.74 28.71 2.64
CA ARG A 291 -8.59 29.76 3.67
C ARG A 291 -7.25 29.62 4.39
N ASP A 292 -6.87 28.37 4.73
CA ASP A 292 -5.71 28.08 5.57
C ASP A 292 -4.48 27.65 4.78
N CYS A 293 -4.63 27.27 3.50
CA CYS A 293 -3.53 26.80 2.66
C CYS A 293 -3.39 27.60 1.37
N PRO A 294 -2.30 28.36 1.18
CA PRO A 294 -2.06 29.13 -0.04
C PRO A 294 -1.84 28.24 -1.26
N PHE A 295 -1.34 27.02 -1.08
CA PHE A 295 -1.12 26.04 -2.13
C PHE A 295 -2.40 25.33 -2.57
N ALA A 296 -3.44 25.30 -1.71
CA ALA A 296 -4.75 24.80 -2.03
C ALA A 296 -5.56 25.83 -2.83
N LYS A 297 -5.42 27.13 -2.49
CA LYS A 297 -6.13 28.21 -3.17
C LYS A 297 -5.69 28.35 -4.63
N GLY A 298 -6.61 28.20 -5.56
CA GLY A 298 -6.38 28.27 -7.01
C GLY A 298 -5.44 27.17 -7.55
N HIS A 299 -5.34 26.04 -6.87
CA HIS A 299 -4.49 24.91 -7.27
C HIS A 299 -4.79 24.48 -8.71
N TYR A 300 -6.06 24.19 -9.02
CA TYR A 300 -6.46 23.68 -10.32
C TYR A 300 -6.28 24.69 -11.46
N ASN A 301 -6.18 25.97 -11.17
CA ASN A 301 -5.87 27.01 -12.17
C ASN A 301 -4.40 26.98 -12.63
N ARG A 302 -3.50 26.40 -11.80
CA ARG A 302 -2.04 26.42 -12.03
C ARG A 302 -1.42 25.06 -12.28
N VAL A 303 -2.10 23.98 -11.88
CA VAL A 303 -1.51 22.64 -11.85
C VAL A 303 -1.16 22.11 -13.25
N ASN A 304 -1.90 22.49 -14.31
CA ASN A 304 -1.55 22.07 -15.68
C ASN A 304 -0.19 22.63 -16.12
N ALA A 305 0.07 23.91 -15.86
CA ALA A 305 1.36 24.50 -16.16
C ALA A 305 2.50 23.86 -15.35
N ALA A 306 2.23 23.50 -14.09
CA ALA A 306 3.18 22.77 -13.27
C ALA A 306 3.46 21.35 -13.80
N ILE A 307 2.42 20.64 -14.29
CA ILE A 307 2.55 19.32 -14.90
C ILE A 307 3.39 19.38 -16.18
N MET A 308 3.12 20.34 -17.06
CA MET A 308 3.90 20.52 -18.28
C MET A 308 5.37 20.78 -17.96
N ASP A 309 5.65 21.75 -17.08
CA ASP A 309 7.01 22.13 -16.71
C ASP A 309 7.81 20.97 -16.12
N ILE A 310 7.26 20.22 -15.15
CA ILE A 310 7.99 19.10 -14.54
C ILE A 310 8.11 17.93 -15.52
N PHE A 311 7.11 17.68 -16.35
CA PHE A 311 7.14 16.59 -17.31
C PHE A 311 8.22 16.78 -18.40
N GLU A 312 8.46 18.00 -18.84
CA GLU A 312 9.49 18.32 -19.82
C GLU A 312 10.91 18.27 -19.21
N ASN A 313 11.07 18.64 -17.95
CA ASN A 313 12.39 18.86 -17.35
C ASN A 313 12.87 17.72 -16.44
N GLU A 314 11.97 16.88 -15.88
CA GLU A 314 12.35 15.88 -14.89
C GLU A 314 11.93 14.47 -15.31
N ASP A 315 12.85 13.51 -15.21
CA ASP A 315 12.56 12.08 -15.45
C ASP A 315 12.36 11.32 -14.14
N LEU A 316 12.97 11.76 -13.04
CA LEU A 316 12.82 11.19 -11.71
C LEU A 316 12.25 12.23 -10.74
N ILE A 317 10.99 12.05 -10.37
CA ILE A 317 10.23 12.95 -9.52
C ILE A 317 10.22 12.41 -8.09
N THR A 318 11.22 12.80 -7.33
CA THR A 318 11.33 12.51 -5.89
C THR A 318 10.48 13.50 -5.07
N ARG A 319 10.41 13.27 -3.75
CA ARG A 319 9.74 14.19 -2.81
C ARG A 319 10.28 15.62 -2.92
N ASP A 320 11.58 15.78 -2.96
CA ASP A 320 12.22 17.11 -2.95
C ASP A 320 12.03 17.84 -4.28
N VAL A 321 12.06 17.13 -5.41
CA VAL A 321 11.69 17.64 -6.72
C VAL A 321 10.24 18.11 -6.72
N ALA A 322 9.30 17.29 -6.25
CA ALA A 322 7.89 17.65 -6.16
C ALA A 322 7.64 18.89 -5.28
N ILE A 323 8.35 19.01 -4.15
CA ILE A 323 8.30 20.18 -3.27
C ILE A 323 8.80 21.44 -4.00
N SER A 324 9.91 21.33 -4.75
CA SER A 324 10.49 22.47 -5.48
C SER A 324 9.52 23.03 -6.54
N TYR A 325 8.90 22.14 -7.32
CA TYR A 325 7.88 22.53 -8.33
C TYR A 325 6.58 23.00 -7.67
N GLY A 326 6.18 22.39 -6.55
CA GLY A 326 5.05 22.84 -5.75
C GLY A 326 5.20 24.31 -5.30
N ARG A 327 6.40 24.69 -4.86
CA ARG A 327 6.75 26.09 -4.51
C ARG A 327 6.81 26.98 -5.73
N LYS A 328 7.49 26.53 -6.82
CA LYS A 328 7.65 27.29 -8.07
C LYS A 328 6.29 27.71 -8.66
N HIS A 329 5.33 26.80 -8.70
CA HIS A 329 4.02 27.02 -9.31
C HIS A 329 2.92 27.36 -8.29
N ASN A 330 3.26 27.43 -7.00
CA ASN A 330 2.30 27.64 -5.92
C ASN A 330 1.13 26.65 -5.94
N VAL A 331 1.44 25.35 -6.06
CA VAL A 331 0.47 24.24 -6.06
C VAL A 331 0.75 23.28 -4.90
N CYS A 332 -0.27 22.57 -4.44
CA CYS A 332 -0.12 21.55 -3.40
C CYS A 332 0.76 20.39 -3.93
N PRO A 333 1.93 20.11 -3.34
CA PRO A 333 2.83 19.09 -3.87
C PRO A 333 2.24 17.69 -3.77
N PHE A 334 1.37 17.40 -2.80
CA PHE A 334 0.71 16.09 -2.68
C PHE A 334 -0.27 15.82 -3.82
N GLU A 335 -1.23 16.72 -4.06
CA GLU A 335 -2.20 16.56 -5.15
C GLU A 335 -1.52 16.64 -6.53
N PHE A 336 -0.49 17.47 -6.65
CA PHE A 336 0.34 17.57 -7.84
C PHE A 336 1.05 16.25 -8.17
N VAL A 337 1.65 15.57 -7.17
CA VAL A 337 2.25 14.24 -7.34
C VAL A 337 1.21 13.20 -7.76
N LEU A 338 0.01 13.24 -7.19
CA LEU A 338 -1.06 12.33 -7.59
C LEU A 338 -1.52 12.58 -9.03
N ASP A 339 -1.54 13.83 -9.49
CA ASP A 339 -1.90 14.16 -10.86
C ASP A 339 -0.83 13.73 -11.86
N ILE A 340 0.46 14.09 -11.62
CA ILE A 340 1.55 13.73 -12.52
C ILE A 340 1.79 12.20 -12.56
N SER A 341 1.42 11.48 -11.50
CA SER A 341 1.53 10.02 -11.48
C SER A 341 0.69 9.32 -12.56
N LEU A 342 -0.38 9.95 -13.02
CA LEU A 342 -1.19 9.44 -14.15
C LEU A 342 -0.35 9.32 -15.44
N TRP A 343 0.60 10.19 -15.61
CA TRP A 343 1.47 10.30 -16.80
C TRP A 343 2.85 9.66 -16.62
N SER A 344 3.14 9.17 -15.40
CA SER A 344 4.40 8.51 -15.10
C SER A 344 4.36 7.03 -15.46
N ASP A 345 5.49 6.49 -15.89
CA ASP A 345 5.63 5.08 -16.30
C ASP A 345 5.90 4.15 -15.10
N VAL A 346 6.62 4.66 -14.09
CA VAL A 346 6.97 3.93 -12.86
C VAL A 346 6.49 4.73 -11.65
N VAL A 347 5.70 4.10 -10.79
CA VAL A 347 5.18 4.69 -9.55
C VAL A 347 5.74 3.92 -8.36
N ILE A 348 6.60 4.56 -7.56
CA ILE A 348 7.14 4.00 -6.32
C ILE A 348 6.27 4.48 -5.17
N CYS A 349 5.60 3.58 -4.46
CA CYS A 349 4.65 3.95 -3.40
C CYS A 349 4.50 2.87 -2.32
N ASP A 350 3.72 3.16 -1.27
CA ASP A 350 3.35 2.20 -0.23
C ASP A 350 2.29 1.20 -0.73
N TYR A 351 2.23 0.01 -0.13
CA TYR A 351 1.22 -1.02 -0.41
C TYR A 351 -0.21 -0.49 -0.38
N ASN A 352 -0.50 0.46 0.52
CA ASN A 352 -1.84 1.02 0.71
C ASN A 352 -2.39 1.63 -0.58
N TYR A 353 -1.54 2.24 -1.41
CA TYR A 353 -1.99 2.89 -2.66
C TYR A 353 -2.52 1.91 -3.72
N VAL A 354 -2.30 0.60 -3.53
CA VAL A 354 -2.84 -0.44 -4.43
C VAL A 354 -3.85 -1.34 -3.71
N PHE A 355 -3.58 -1.72 -2.46
CA PHE A 355 -4.33 -2.78 -1.78
C PHE A 355 -5.38 -2.30 -0.78
N ASP A 356 -5.17 -1.15 -0.11
CA ASP A 356 -6.09 -0.66 0.91
C ASP A 356 -7.42 -0.22 0.30
N PRO A 357 -8.55 -0.81 0.71
CA PRO A 357 -9.85 -0.51 0.12
C PRO A 357 -10.29 0.94 0.27
N GLN A 358 -9.69 1.72 1.17
CA GLN A 358 -10.05 3.11 1.44
C GLN A 358 -9.21 4.11 0.65
N VAL A 359 -7.89 3.84 0.55
CA VAL A 359 -6.92 4.81 0.04
C VAL A 359 -6.28 4.42 -1.30
N TYR A 360 -6.59 3.24 -1.84
CA TYR A 360 -6.02 2.86 -3.14
C TYR A 360 -6.37 3.88 -4.22
N LEU A 361 -5.45 4.05 -5.15
CA LEU A 361 -5.54 5.06 -6.21
C LEU A 361 -6.59 4.67 -7.26
N LYS A 362 -7.88 4.83 -6.95
CA LYS A 362 -9.02 4.46 -7.83
C LYS A 362 -8.87 4.98 -9.24
N ARG A 363 -8.34 6.21 -9.41
CA ARG A 363 -8.13 6.87 -10.71
C ARG A 363 -7.34 6.04 -11.73
N PHE A 364 -6.50 5.09 -11.28
CA PHE A 364 -5.77 4.18 -12.17
C PHE A 364 -6.58 2.95 -12.55
N PHE A 365 -7.42 2.45 -11.64
CA PHE A 365 -8.05 1.15 -11.76
C PHE A 365 -9.49 1.21 -12.29
N GLU A 366 -9.96 2.39 -12.69
CA GLU A 366 -11.26 2.58 -13.35
C GLU A 366 -11.22 2.15 -14.84
N ASN A 367 -10.03 2.09 -15.44
CA ASN A 367 -9.86 1.65 -16.82
C ASN A 367 -9.39 0.19 -16.89
N PRO A 368 -10.24 -0.76 -17.29
CA PRO A 368 -9.92 -2.20 -17.32
C PRO A 368 -8.94 -2.60 -18.44
N PHE A 369 -8.54 -1.67 -19.31
CA PHE A 369 -7.69 -1.95 -20.48
C PHE A 369 -6.20 -1.65 -20.20
N GLU A 370 -5.85 -1.24 -19.02
CA GLU A 370 -4.46 -0.92 -18.65
C GLU A 370 -3.72 -2.15 -18.14
N ASN A 371 -2.49 -2.34 -18.65
CA ASN A 371 -1.63 -3.46 -18.31
C ASN A 371 -0.62 -3.06 -17.21
N TYR A 372 -1.08 -2.97 -15.97
CA TYR A 372 -0.21 -2.64 -14.84
C TYR A 372 0.57 -3.84 -14.34
N VAL A 373 1.81 -3.60 -13.89
CA VAL A 373 2.64 -4.59 -13.21
C VAL A 373 2.90 -4.15 -11.78
N PHE A 374 2.63 -5.03 -10.82
CA PHE A 374 2.90 -4.81 -9.40
C PHE A 374 4.19 -5.51 -8.99
N LEU A 375 5.19 -4.75 -8.57
CA LEU A 375 6.43 -5.24 -7.96
C LEU A 375 6.34 -5.06 -6.46
N ILE A 376 6.15 -6.14 -5.71
CA ILE A 376 5.88 -6.13 -4.27
C ILE A 376 7.16 -6.52 -3.53
N ASP A 377 7.89 -5.50 -3.07
CA ASP A 377 9.14 -5.68 -2.35
C ASP A 377 8.89 -6.00 -0.87
N GLU A 378 9.76 -6.81 -0.28
CA GLU A 378 9.64 -7.35 1.07
C GLU A 378 8.22 -7.88 1.36
N ALA A 379 7.71 -8.67 0.40
CA ALA A 379 6.33 -9.13 0.32
C ALA A 379 5.83 -9.90 1.57
N HIS A 380 6.73 -10.42 2.39
CA HIS A 380 6.39 -11.05 3.67
C HIS A 380 5.65 -10.09 4.63
N ASN A 381 5.89 -8.76 4.52
CA ASN A 381 5.20 -7.75 5.33
C ASN A 381 3.74 -7.56 4.91
N LEU A 382 3.39 -7.88 3.65
CA LEU A 382 2.03 -7.68 3.16
C LEU A 382 1.02 -8.62 3.83
N VAL A 383 1.44 -9.76 4.38
CA VAL A 383 0.58 -10.71 5.09
C VAL A 383 -0.12 -10.08 6.30
N ASP A 384 0.64 -9.50 7.22
CA ASP A 384 0.05 -8.85 8.40
C ASP A 384 -0.57 -7.49 8.01
N ARG A 385 0.06 -6.76 7.06
CA ARG A 385 -0.42 -5.46 6.58
C ARG A 385 -1.80 -5.56 5.91
N SER A 386 -2.04 -6.58 5.11
CA SER A 386 -3.34 -6.78 4.47
C SER A 386 -4.45 -7.13 5.47
N ARG A 387 -4.15 -7.93 6.50
CA ARG A 387 -5.11 -8.17 7.59
C ARG A 387 -5.55 -6.87 8.25
N GLU A 388 -4.62 -5.94 8.49
CA GLU A 388 -4.92 -4.62 9.05
C GLU A 388 -5.76 -3.77 8.09
N MET A 389 -5.39 -3.70 6.79
CA MET A 389 -6.12 -2.94 5.76
C MET A 389 -7.58 -3.37 5.62
N PHE A 390 -7.84 -4.66 5.78
CA PHE A 390 -9.17 -5.24 5.67
C PHE A 390 -9.86 -5.48 7.03
N SER A 391 -9.37 -4.88 8.10
CA SER A 391 -10.00 -4.92 9.43
C SER A 391 -10.45 -3.53 9.87
N ALA A 392 -11.44 -3.48 10.75
CA ALA A 392 -11.90 -2.22 11.33
C ALA A 392 -12.34 -2.40 12.77
N GLU A 393 -12.08 -1.39 13.60
CA GLU A 393 -12.47 -1.42 15.02
C GLU A 393 -13.26 -0.20 15.42
N ILE A 394 -14.12 -0.37 16.42
CA ILE A 394 -14.79 0.71 17.13
C ILE A 394 -14.51 0.59 18.63
N LYS A 395 -14.28 1.76 19.25
CA LYS A 395 -14.00 1.89 20.68
C LYS A 395 -15.18 2.54 21.38
N LYS A 396 -15.67 1.92 22.43
CA LYS A 396 -16.84 2.44 23.17
C LYS A 396 -16.60 3.82 23.76
N ASN A 397 -15.37 4.12 24.23
CA ASN A 397 -15.04 5.41 24.80
C ASN A 397 -15.21 6.55 23.81
N ASN A 398 -14.93 6.36 22.51
CA ASN A 398 -15.15 7.38 21.48
C ASN A 398 -16.61 7.84 21.41
N PHE A 399 -17.57 6.94 21.65
CA PHE A 399 -19.00 7.29 21.69
C PHE A 399 -19.37 7.98 23.00
N LEU A 400 -18.74 7.63 24.11
CA LEU A 400 -19.05 8.19 25.42
C LEU A 400 -18.52 9.63 25.55
N GLU A 401 -17.30 9.90 25.07
CA GLU A 401 -16.69 11.23 25.10
C GLU A 401 -17.53 12.25 24.32
N LEU A 402 -18.04 11.87 23.15
CA LEU A 402 -18.85 12.76 22.32
C LEU A 402 -20.31 12.86 22.75
N LYS A 403 -20.81 11.86 23.46
CA LYS A 403 -22.22 11.81 23.88
C LYS A 403 -22.62 13.01 24.73
N ASP A 404 -21.78 13.41 25.68
CA ASP A 404 -22.11 14.47 26.64
C ASP A 404 -22.10 15.85 25.95
N ILE A 405 -21.30 16.03 24.89
CA ILE A 405 -21.24 17.24 24.07
C ILE A 405 -22.57 17.47 23.34
N PHE A 406 -23.16 16.41 22.77
CA PHE A 406 -24.36 16.51 21.95
C PHE A 406 -25.68 16.40 22.72
N LYS A 407 -25.64 16.24 24.05
CA LYS A 407 -26.83 15.96 24.85
C LYS A 407 -27.94 17.00 24.73
N GLU A 408 -27.55 18.29 24.77
CA GLU A 408 -28.47 19.40 24.73
C GLU A 408 -28.53 20.12 23.37
N THR A 409 -27.46 20.04 22.61
CA THR A 409 -27.29 20.80 21.37
C THR A 409 -27.82 20.07 20.14
N TYR A 410 -27.53 18.75 20.00
CA TYR A 410 -27.87 17.95 18.81
C TYR A 410 -28.52 16.61 19.17
N PRO A 411 -29.83 16.60 19.53
CA PRO A 411 -30.53 15.41 19.97
C PRO A 411 -30.50 14.20 19.03
N PRO A 412 -30.48 14.33 17.69
CA PRO A 412 -30.38 13.18 16.79
C PRO A 412 -29.02 12.45 16.92
N ILE A 413 -27.92 13.21 17.04
CA ILE A 413 -26.57 12.65 17.24
C ILE A 413 -26.51 11.95 18.61
N TYR A 414 -26.93 12.62 19.65
CA TYR A 414 -26.99 12.06 21.01
C TYR A 414 -27.78 10.73 21.10
N LYS A 415 -28.96 10.66 20.46
CA LYS A 415 -29.78 9.45 20.41
C LYS A 415 -29.06 8.30 19.70
N SER A 416 -28.36 8.59 18.60
CA SER A 416 -27.61 7.59 17.83
C SER A 416 -26.39 7.06 18.61
N LEU A 417 -25.61 7.94 19.25
CA LEU A 417 -24.51 7.57 20.15
C LEU A 417 -24.98 6.69 21.30
N ASN A 418 -26.11 7.06 21.96
CA ASN A 418 -26.70 6.27 23.03
C ASN A 418 -27.17 4.89 22.57
N LYS A 419 -27.75 4.79 21.38
CA LYS A 419 -28.20 3.51 20.82
C LYS A 419 -27.03 2.55 20.65
N ILE A 420 -25.91 3.01 20.03
CA ILE A 420 -24.72 2.20 19.86
C ILE A 420 -24.13 1.79 21.21
N ASN A 421 -23.97 2.73 22.14
CA ASN A 421 -23.48 2.44 23.50
C ASN A 421 -24.37 1.40 24.23
N SER A 422 -25.69 1.49 24.06
CA SER A 422 -26.63 0.51 24.64
C SER A 422 -26.43 -0.88 24.07
N ILE A 423 -26.19 -1.01 22.74
CA ILE A 423 -25.92 -2.29 22.09
C ILE A 423 -24.60 -2.86 22.58
N LEU A 424 -23.52 -2.06 22.61
CA LEU A 424 -22.23 -2.52 23.13
C LEU A 424 -22.31 -3.00 24.59
N ASN A 425 -23.06 -2.29 25.45
CA ASN A 425 -23.28 -2.72 26.82
C ASN A 425 -24.14 -4.00 26.94
N LYS A 426 -25.10 -4.18 26.03
CA LYS A 426 -25.91 -5.39 25.94
C LYS A 426 -25.03 -6.57 25.54
N LEU A 427 -24.20 -6.43 24.48
CA LEU A 427 -23.26 -7.45 24.02
C LEU A 427 -22.30 -7.86 25.13
N LYS A 428 -21.71 -6.89 25.86
CA LYS A 428 -20.80 -7.20 26.97
C LYS A 428 -21.48 -8.11 28.03
N ARG A 429 -22.75 -7.86 28.34
CA ARG A 429 -23.50 -8.64 29.34
C ARG A 429 -23.94 -10.00 28.82
N GLU A 430 -24.51 -10.06 27.60
CA GLU A 430 -25.06 -11.29 27.03
C GLU A 430 -24.01 -12.33 26.71
N LEU A 431 -22.81 -11.87 26.30
CA LEU A 431 -21.69 -12.75 26.01
C LEU A 431 -20.80 -13.02 27.22
N GLU A 432 -21.21 -12.54 28.43
CA GLU A 432 -20.43 -12.69 29.66
C GLU A 432 -18.96 -12.37 29.52
N ILE A 433 -18.65 -11.28 28.75
CA ILE A 433 -17.28 -10.94 28.37
C ILE A 433 -16.48 -10.53 29.59
N GLU A 434 -15.58 -11.42 30.00
CA GLU A 434 -14.51 -11.17 30.96
C GLU A 434 -13.18 -11.21 30.20
N GLY A 435 -12.70 -10.03 29.75
CA GLY A 435 -11.46 -9.88 29.01
C GLY A 435 -11.58 -9.97 27.50
N GLU A 436 -11.49 -11.16 26.91
CA GLU A 436 -11.40 -11.34 25.46
C GLU A 436 -12.38 -12.40 24.96
N TYR A 437 -13.12 -12.09 23.89
CA TYR A 437 -14.11 -12.99 23.28
C TYR A 437 -14.11 -12.83 21.76
N TYR A 438 -14.28 -13.92 20.98
CA TYR A 438 -14.51 -13.83 19.55
C TYR A 438 -15.57 -14.83 19.07
N GLN A 439 -16.19 -14.51 17.94
CA GLN A 439 -17.20 -15.32 17.24
C GLN A 439 -17.05 -15.19 15.74
N LYS A 440 -17.60 -16.16 14.99
CA LYS A 440 -17.62 -16.13 13.52
C LYS A 440 -18.78 -15.31 12.96
N GLU A 441 -19.81 -15.09 13.76
CA GLU A 441 -21.02 -14.38 13.37
C GLU A 441 -20.80 -12.86 13.40
N GLU A 442 -21.47 -12.18 12.48
CA GLU A 442 -21.56 -10.73 12.44
C GLU A 442 -22.45 -10.19 13.57
N ILE A 443 -22.17 -8.97 14.02
CA ILE A 443 -23.06 -8.24 14.94
C ILE A 443 -23.89 -7.25 14.11
N THR A 444 -24.84 -7.78 13.36
CA THR A 444 -25.68 -7.02 12.41
C THR A 444 -26.51 -5.92 13.08
N ASP A 445 -26.84 -6.08 14.37
CA ASP A 445 -27.57 -5.08 15.16
C ASP A 445 -26.87 -3.71 15.25
N LEU A 446 -25.54 -3.66 15.02
CA LEU A 446 -24.74 -2.44 15.02
C LEU A 446 -24.76 -1.68 13.69
N TYR A 447 -24.95 -2.35 12.57
CA TYR A 447 -24.74 -1.74 11.25
C TYR A 447 -25.74 -0.61 10.96
N TYR A 448 -27.03 -0.82 11.22
CA TYR A 448 -28.03 0.23 11.00
C TYR A 448 -27.81 1.44 11.94
N PRO A 449 -27.60 1.28 13.27
CA PRO A 449 -27.28 2.40 14.14
C PRO A 449 -26.02 3.17 13.75
N ILE A 450 -24.99 2.48 13.27
CA ILE A 450 -23.75 3.11 12.80
C ILE A 450 -24.02 3.91 11.53
N LYS A 451 -24.70 3.34 10.52
CA LYS A 451 -25.10 4.07 9.30
C LYS A 451 -25.92 5.31 9.62
N ARG A 452 -26.87 5.19 10.55
CA ARG A 452 -27.68 6.33 11.01
C ARG A 452 -26.83 7.40 11.69
N LEU A 453 -25.84 7.00 12.52
CA LEU A 453 -24.95 7.97 13.16
C LEU A 453 -24.13 8.72 12.11
N VAL A 454 -23.58 8.04 11.13
CA VAL A 454 -22.87 8.65 9.98
C VAL A 454 -23.76 9.70 9.31
N THR A 455 -24.99 9.35 8.96
CA THR A 455 -25.95 10.27 8.30
C THR A 455 -26.24 11.53 9.13
N VAL A 456 -26.40 11.41 10.46
CA VAL A 456 -26.71 12.58 11.31
C VAL A 456 -25.46 13.40 11.66
N LEU A 457 -24.25 12.85 11.56
CA LEU A 457 -23.01 13.58 11.74
C LEU A 457 -22.65 14.47 10.53
N GLU A 458 -23.04 14.07 9.32
CA GLU A 458 -22.68 14.78 8.09
C GLU A 458 -23.13 16.25 8.07
N PRO A 459 -24.38 16.61 8.36
CA PRO A 459 -24.81 18.01 8.43
C PRO A 459 -24.01 18.80 9.45
N TRP A 460 -23.80 18.23 10.64
CA TRP A 460 -23.02 18.88 11.68
C TRP A 460 -21.57 19.17 11.25
N LEU A 461 -20.91 18.21 10.60
CA LEU A 461 -19.55 18.38 10.08
C LEU A 461 -19.46 19.41 8.94
N ILE A 462 -20.54 19.68 8.23
CA ILE A 462 -20.62 20.73 7.21
C ILE A 462 -20.76 22.12 7.87
N GLU A 463 -21.61 22.23 8.90
CA GLU A 463 -22.02 23.48 9.52
C GLU A 463 -21.02 23.96 10.59
N GLU A 464 -20.52 23.06 11.43
CA GLU A 464 -19.82 23.38 12.68
C GLU A 464 -18.28 23.24 12.57
N LYS A 465 -17.70 23.62 11.43
CA LYS A 465 -16.25 23.49 11.13
C LYS A 465 -15.32 24.18 12.12
N SER A 466 -15.80 25.16 12.89
CA SER A 466 -15.02 25.90 13.90
C SER A 466 -15.24 25.43 15.33
N HIS A 467 -16.02 24.36 15.53
CA HIS A 467 -16.27 23.81 16.86
C HIS A 467 -15.02 23.16 17.44
N GLU A 468 -14.74 23.35 18.73
CA GLU A 468 -13.52 22.83 19.40
C GLU A 468 -13.36 21.29 19.31
N GLU A 469 -14.46 20.56 19.23
CA GLU A 469 -14.47 19.10 19.14
C GLU A 469 -14.59 18.57 17.69
N TYR A 470 -14.48 19.46 16.70
CA TYR A 470 -14.63 19.10 15.28
C TYR A 470 -13.75 17.96 14.85
N ASP A 471 -12.47 17.99 15.21
CA ASP A 471 -11.49 16.97 14.80
C ASP A 471 -11.80 15.60 15.39
N LYS A 472 -12.28 15.53 16.64
CA LYS A 472 -12.70 14.26 17.27
C LYS A 472 -13.94 13.67 16.62
N VAL A 473 -14.90 14.53 16.27
CA VAL A 473 -16.12 14.09 15.56
C VAL A 473 -15.77 13.60 14.16
N LEU A 474 -14.88 14.29 13.48
CA LEU A 474 -14.38 13.92 12.15
C LEU A 474 -13.63 12.56 12.19
N GLU A 475 -12.79 12.36 13.19
CA GLU A 475 -12.12 11.08 13.42
C GLU A 475 -13.12 9.94 13.66
N LEU A 476 -14.11 10.15 14.55
CA LEU A 476 -15.17 9.16 14.76
C LEU A 476 -15.91 8.87 13.45
N TYR A 477 -16.26 9.89 12.69
CA TYR A 477 -16.94 9.73 11.40
C TYR A 477 -16.16 8.83 10.44
N PHE A 478 -14.86 9.08 10.25
CA PHE A 478 -14.03 8.24 9.39
C PHE A 478 -13.89 6.81 9.90
N ASN A 479 -13.78 6.62 11.22
CA ASN A 479 -13.73 5.29 11.82
C ASN A 479 -15.04 4.51 11.57
N LEU A 480 -16.20 5.18 11.61
CA LEU A 480 -17.50 4.57 11.30
C LEU A 480 -17.66 4.24 9.81
N ILE A 481 -17.20 5.11 8.92
CA ILE A 481 -17.18 4.84 7.48
C ILE A 481 -16.30 3.62 7.19
N THR A 482 -15.11 3.55 7.79
CA THR A 482 -14.21 2.41 7.71
C THR A 482 -14.92 1.14 8.17
N PHE A 483 -15.52 1.17 9.33
CA PHE A 483 -16.23 0.03 9.90
C PHE A 483 -17.38 -0.45 9.00
N ASN A 484 -18.19 0.47 8.49
CA ASN A 484 -19.27 0.15 7.55
C ASN A 484 -18.73 -0.48 6.26
N ARG A 485 -17.62 0.05 5.72
CA ARG A 485 -17.03 -0.49 4.50
C ARG A 485 -16.45 -1.88 4.70
N ILE A 486 -15.76 -2.11 5.81
CA ILE A 486 -15.21 -3.43 6.14
C ILE A 486 -16.33 -4.44 6.41
N SER A 487 -17.46 -4.01 6.98
CA SER A 487 -18.61 -4.90 7.17
C SER A 487 -19.18 -5.43 5.84
N GLU A 488 -18.97 -4.74 4.72
CA GLU A 488 -19.42 -5.21 3.40
C GLU A 488 -18.56 -6.38 2.85
N PHE A 489 -17.33 -6.55 3.36
CA PHE A 489 -16.44 -7.67 3.03
C PHE A 489 -16.58 -8.86 3.98
N TYR A 490 -17.39 -8.73 5.04
CA TYR A 490 -17.49 -9.75 6.09
C TYR A 490 -18.04 -11.07 5.53
N ASP A 491 -17.26 -12.13 5.68
CA ASP A 491 -17.61 -13.49 5.27
C ASP A 491 -16.92 -14.53 6.20
N ASN A 492 -16.78 -15.76 5.75
CA ASN A 492 -16.15 -16.84 6.52
C ASN A 492 -14.63 -16.68 6.76
N HIS A 493 -13.99 -15.66 6.18
CA HIS A 493 -12.58 -15.31 6.43
C HIS A 493 -12.43 -14.30 7.57
N TYR A 494 -13.55 -13.82 8.12
CA TYR A 494 -13.58 -12.88 9.22
C TYR A 494 -13.99 -13.51 10.53
N VAL A 495 -13.67 -12.80 11.60
CA VAL A 495 -14.27 -12.99 12.91
C VAL A 495 -14.61 -11.62 13.52
N THR A 496 -15.65 -11.58 14.33
CA THR A 496 -15.90 -10.43 15.20
C THR A 496 -15.29 -10.73 16.55
N TYR A 497 -14.38 -9.89 17.03
CA TYR A 497 -13.91 -10.02 18.39
C TYR A 497 -14.19 -8.80 19.25
N ILE A 498 -14.33 -9.04 20.54
CA ILE A 498 -14.55 -8.02 21.55
C ILE A 498 -13.52 -8.23 22.65
N LYS A 499 -12.82 -7.15 23.02
CA LYS A 499 -11.87 -7.17 24.15
C LYS A 499 -12.07 -5.97 25.05
N GLU A 500 -11.78 -6.14 26.31
CA GLU A 500 -11.68 -5.05 27.27
C GLU A 500 -10.21 -4.70 27.49
N GLU A 501 -9.83 -3.49 27.12
CA GLU A 501 -8.45 -2.99 27.26
C GLU A 501 -8.47 -1.62 27.91
N SER A 502 -7.73 -1.44 29.01
CA SER A 502 -7.66 -0.16 29.76
C SER A 502 -9.04 0.42 30.13
N LYS A 503 -10.02 -0.43 30.46
CA LYS A 503 -11.43 -0.11 30.75
C LYS A 503 -12.26 0.34 29.53
N ASP A 504 -11.73 0.26 28.34
CA ASP A 504 -12.48 0.47 27.12
C ASP A 504 -12.92 -0.85 26.50
N LEU A 505 -14.10 -0.88 25.88
CA LEU A 505 -14.62 -2.02 25.14
C LEU A 505 -14.31 -1.79 23.64
N ILE A 506 -13.48 -2.63 23.09
CA ILE A 506 -13.08 -2.60 21.68
C ILE A 506 -13.82 -3.74 20.96
N LEU A 507 -14.54 -3.40 19.90
CA LEU A 507 -15.14 -4.34 18.98
C LEU A 507 -14.44 -4.22 17.62
N LYS A 508 -13.91 -5.34 17.09
CA LYS A 508 -13.20 -5.36 15.81
C LYS A 508 -13.78 -6.40 14.87
N LEU A 509 -14.01 -5.99 13.63
CA LEU A 509 -14.20 -6.87 12.49
C LEU A 509 -12.81 -7.24 12.00
N TYR A 510 -12.35 -8.44 12.30
CA TYR A 510 -10.98 -8.87 12.05
C TYR A 510 -10.91 -9.82 10.86
N CYS A 511 -10.22 -9.38 9.81
CA CYS A 511 -9.91 -10.22 8.65
C CYS A 511 -8.77 -11.18 9.02
N VAL A 512 -9.09 -12.43 9.24
CA VAL A 512 -8.10 -13.47 9.58
C VAL A 512 -7.32 -13.92 8.36
N ASP A 513 -8.02 -14.03 7.23
CA ASP A 513 -7.45 -14.40 5.94
C ASP A 513 -7.87 -13.41 4.85
N SER A 514 -6.95 -12.54 4.46
CA SER A 514 -7.15 -11.50 3.44
C SER A 514 -6.77 -11.96 2.02
N SER A 515 -6.41 -13.22 1.83
CA SER A 515 -5.84 -13.73 0.58
C SER A 515 -6.75 -13.53 -0.63
N TYR A 516 -8.06 -13.72 -0.47
CA TYR A 516 -9.02 -13.55 -1.54
C TYR A 516 -9.22 -12.08 -1.92
N LEU A 517 -9.18 -11.14 -0.95
CA LEU A 517 -9.25 -9.70 -1.20
C LEU A 517 -7.99 -9.16 -1.89
N LEU A 518 -6.83 -9.67 -1.48
CA LEU A 518 -5.58 -9.38 -2.19
C LEU A 518 -5.65 -9.90 -3.64
N ARG A 519 -6.18 -11.09 -3.85
CA ARG A 519 -6.37 -11.65 -5.20
C ARG A 519 -7.26 -10.76 -6.06
N GLU A 520 -8.37 -10.29 -5.54
CA GLU A 520 -9.25 -9.35 -6.22
C GLU A 520 -8.54 -8.04 -6.55
N ALA A 521 -7.74 -7.50 -5.61
CA ALA A 521 -6.95 -6.32 -5.87
C ALA A 521 -5.87 -6.53 -6.96
N LEU A 522 -5.24 -7.70 -7.01
CA LEU A 522 -4.26 -8.08 -8.03
C LEU A 522 -4.86 -8.19 -9.43
N GLU A 523 -6.14 -8.52 -9.56
CA GLU A 523 -6.85 -8.56 -10.85
C GLU A 523 -6.99 -7.19 -11.53
N ARG A 524 -6.71 -6.10 -10.80
CA ARG A 524 -6.58 -4.75 -11.36
C ARG A 524 -5.33 -4.56 -12.23
N GLY A 525 -4.38 -5.47 -12.17
CA GLY A 525 -3.14 -5.47 -12.95
C GLY A 525 -3.00 -6.69 -13.83
N ARG A 526 -2.03 -6.63 -14.73
CA ARG A 526 -1.66 -7.74 -15.61
C ARG A 526 -0.86 -8.81 -14.88
N ALA A 527 0.11 -8.41 -14.06
CA ALA A 527 1.02 -9.31 -13.37
C ALA A 527 1.47 -8.78 -12.01
N ALA A 528 1.82 -9.69 -11.11
CA ALA A 528 2.35 -9.36 -9.79
C ALA A 528 3.61 -10.16 -9.48
N ILE A 529 4.66 -9.49 -9.02
CA ILE A 529 5.93 -10.10 -8.65
C ILE A 529 6.15 -9.86 -7.16
N PHE A 530 5.95 -10.89 -6.36
CA PHE A 530 6.21 -10.90 -4.93
C PHE A 530 7.63 -11.36 -4.69
N PHE A 531 8.45 -10.56 -4.05
CA PHE A 531 9.82 -10.95 -3.76
C PHE A 531 10.28 -10.49 -2.38
N SER A 532 11.02 -11.36 -1.73
CA SER A 532 11.68 -11.11 -0.44
C SER A 532 12.77 -12.14 -0.18
N ALA A 533 13.66 -11.85 0.74
CA ALA A 533 14.64 -12.81 1.22
C ALA A 533 14.02 -13.90 2.12
N THR A 534 12.88 -13.61 2.72
CA THR A 534 12.28 -14.42 3.80
C THR A 534 10.88 -14.92 3.49
N LEU A 535 10.56 -15.25 2.22
CA LEU A 535 9.32 -15.96 1.88
C LEU A 535 9.44 -17.47 2.22
N THR A 536 9.51 -17.78 3.50
CA THR A 536 9.71 -19.17 3.98
C THR A 536 8.63 -19.58 4.99
N PRO A 537 7.92 -20.70 4.79
CA PRO A 537 7.88 -21.49 3.54
C PRO A 537 7.14 -20.75 2.43
N LEU A 538 7.48 -21.08 1.20
CA LEU A 538 6.93 -20.36 0.04
C LEU A 538 5.43 -20.58 -0.12
N ASP A 539 4.95 -21.82 0.10
CA ASP A 539 3.53 -22.18 0.01
C ASP A 539 2.67 -21.37 1.00
N TYR A 540 3.14 -21.20 2.24
CA TYR A 540 2.47 -20.34 3.24
C TYR A 540 2.27 -18.91 2.74
N HIS A 541 3.29 -18.34 2.09
CA HIS A 541 3.18 -16.98 1.55
C HIS A 541 2.30 -16.94 0.29
N MET A 542 2.36 -17.94 -0.57
CA MET A 542 1.47 -18.05 -1.74
C MET A 542 0.00 -18.11 -1.30
N ASP A 543 -0.31 -18.92 -0.29
CA ASP A 543 -1.67 -19.02 0.24
C ASP A 543 -2.18 -17.68 0.77
N LEU A 544 -1.40 -17.00 1.59
CA LEU A 544 -1.83 -15.77 2.27
C LEU A 544 -1.75 -14.51 1.40
N LEU A 545 -0.98 -14.52 0.33
CA LEU A 545 -0.83 -13.39 -0.60
C LEU A 545 -1.69 -13.52 -1.87
N GLY A 546 -2.66 -14.41 -1.88
CA GLY A 546 -3.64 -14.53 -2.95
C GLY A 546 -3.15 -15.29 -4.18
N GLY A 547 -2.14 -16.16 -4.04
CA GLY A 547 -1.65 -17.01 -5.10
C GLY A 547 -2.72 -17.95 -5.68
N LYS A 548 -2.62 -18.22 -6.98
CA LYS A 548 -3.53 -19.11 -7.73
C LYS A 548 -2.79 -20.35 -8.19
N ARG A 549 -3.56 -21.42 -8.45
CA ARG A 549 -3.00 -22.58 -9.14
C ARG A 549 -2.53 -22.20 -10.54
N GLY A 550 -1.23 -22.40 -10.80
CA GLY A 550 -0.58 -22.03 -12.07
C GLY A 550 0.24 -20.75 -12.01
N ASP A 551 0.25 -20.06 -10.86
CA ASP A 551 1.22 -19.02 -10.60
C ASP A 551 2.62 -19.61 -10.43
N TYR A 552 3.63 -18.78 -10.68
CA TYR A 552 5.02 -19.20 -10.62
C TYR A 552 5.62 -19.01 -9.24
N ASN A 553 6.54 -19.88 -8.89
CA ASN A 553 7.37 -19.70 -7.71
C ASN A 553 8.84 -20.03 -8.03
N ILE A 554 9.74 -19.35 -7.33
CA ILE A 554 11.17 -19.56 -7.47
C ILE A 554 11.87 -19.40 -6.12
N LYS A 555 12.75 -20.34 -5.80
CA LYS A 555 13.60 -20.28 -4.62
C LYS A 555 15.06 -20.22 -5.05
N LEU A 556 15.68 -19.05 -4.92
CA LEU A 556 17.04 -18.80 -5.32
C LEU A 556 18.01 -19.08 -4.17
N SER A 557 19.20 -19.56 -4.51
CA SER A 557 20.28 -19.75 -3.54
C SER A 557 21.06 -18.45 -3.36
N SER A 558 21.69 -18.29 -2.19
CA SER A 558 22.59 -17.16 -1.94
C SER A 558 23.69 -17.06 -3.03
N PRO A 559 23.99 -15.85 -3.53
CA PRO A 559 25.06 -15.63 -4.51
C PRO A 559 26.45 -15.73 -3.86
N PHE A 560 26.51 -15.75 -2.55
CA PHE A 560 27.79 -15.68 -1.81
C PHE A 560 28.41 -17.05 -1.56
N PRO A 561 29.75 -17.13 -1.48
CA PRO A 561 30.45 -18.37 -1.15
C PRO A 561 30.00 -18.92 0.20
N ARG A 562 29.68 -20.24 0.24
CA ARG A 562 29.24 -20.89 1.49
C ARG A 562 30.33 -20.92 2.57
N GLU A 563 31.60 -20.99 2.15
CA GLU A 563 32.77 -20.95 3.01
C GLU A 563 32.92 -19.64 3.80
N ASN A 564 32.28 -18.58 3.34
CA ASN A 564 32.29 -17.29 4.01
C ASN A 564 31.29 -17.21 5.17
N LEU A 565 30.41 -18.20 5.32
CA LEU A 565 29.42 -18.28 6.40
C LEU A 565 29.68 -19.45 7.33
N CYS A 566 29.95 -19.18 8.60
CA CYS A 566 29.98 -20.19 9.65
C CYS A 566 28.65 -20.21 10.41
N LEU A 567 27.78 -21.15 10.10
CA LEU A 567 26.52 -21.33 10.84
C LEU A 567 26.69 -22.41 11.91
N MET A 568 26.36 -22.05 13.14
CA MET A 568 26.35 -22.92 14.33
C MET A 568 24.95 -22.99 14.93
N VAL A 569 24.60 -24.16 15.46
CA VAL A 569 23.32 -24.41 16.14
C VAL A 569 23.56 -25.02 17.50
N GLY A 570 23.21 -24.29 18.56
CA GLY A 570 23.18 -24.72 19.95
C GLY A 570 21.83 -25.31 20.33
N ASN A 571 21.57 -26.57 19.91
CA ASN A 571 20.27 -27.23 20.08
C ASN A 571 20.11 -28.00 21.41
N ASN A 572 21.01 -27.80 22.35
CA ASN A 572 20.97 -28.36 23.71
C ASN A 572 20.54 -27.33 24.76
N VAL A 573 20.33 -26.09 24.38
CA VAL A 573 19.87 -25.01 25.24
C VAL A 573 18.44 -24.66 24.91
N SER A 574 17.52 -24.79 25.85
CA SER A 574 16.12 -24.41 25.67
C SER A 574 15.93 -22.92 25.99
N THR A 575 15.26 -22.18 25.09
CA THR A 575 14.87 -20.79 25.31
C THR A 575 13.39 -20.65 25.63
N ARG A 576 12.68 -21.77 25.86
CA ARG A 576 11.26 -21.78 26.24
C ARG A 576 11.08 -21.04 27.56
N TYR A 577 9.97 -20.33 27.70
CA TYR A 577 9.68 -19.48 28.86
C TYR A 577 9.93 -20.22 30.21
N ARG A 578 9.42 -21.44 30.33
CA ARG A 578 9.54 -22.28 31.53
C ARG A 578 10.99 -22.73 31.85
N ASP A 579 11.90 -22.68 30.88
CA ASP A 579 13.26 -23.19 30.99
C ASP A 579 14.32 -22.08 31.14
N ARG A 580 13.93 -20.81 30.91
CA ARG A 580 14.84 -19.66 30.80
C ARG A 580 15.72 -19.46 32.00
N GLU A 581 15.16 -19.54 33.22
CA GLU A 581 15.93 -19.35 34.46
C GLU A 581 17.09 -20.31 34.56
N ARG A 582 16.94 -21.56 34.11
CA ARG A 582 17.97 -22.57 34.12
C ARG A 582 19.02 -22.40 33.04
N THR A 583 18.68 -21.73 31.94
CA THR A 583 19.51 -21.66 30.74
C THR A 583 20.16 -20.30 30.51
N TYR A 584 19.84 -19.26 31.30
CA TYR A 584 20.47 -17.95 31.18
C TYR A 584 21.99 -17.99 31.18
N ILE A 585 22.60 -18.75 32.11
CA ILE A 585 24.05 -18.86 32.24
C ILE A 585 24.69 -19.56 31.05
N ASP A 586 24.03 -20.57 30.50
CA ASP A 586 24.53 -21.26 29.30
C ASP A 586 24.49 -20.33 28.07
N ILE A 587 23.46 -19.50 27.95
CA ILE A 587 23.34 -18.48 26.88
C ILE A 587 24.46 -17.45 27.02
N VAL A 588 24.72 -16.94 28.24
CA VAL A 588 25.82 -16.01 28.51
C VAL A 588 27.16 -16.64 28.11
N ARG A 589 27.44 -17.89 28.51
CA ARG A 589 28.67 -18.61 28.12
C ARG A 589 28.80 -18.78 26.61
N TYR A 590 27.70 -19.03 25.91
CA TYR A 590 27.69 -19.16 24.46
C TYR A 590 27.98 -17.81 23.77
N ILE A 591 27.42 -16.71 24.29
CA ILE A 591 27.72 -15.36 23.81
C ILE A 591 29.20 -15.04 24.04
N GLU A 592 29.71 -15.22 25.27
CA GLU A 592 31.13 -15.00 25.61
C GLU A 592 32.07 -15.80 24.69
N ALA A 593 31.77 -17.08 24.47
CA ALA A 593 32.57 -17.95 23.60
C ALA A 593 32.56 -17.49 22.13
N PHE A 594 31.41 -16.98 21.65
CA PHE A 594 31.25 -16.54 20.28
C PHE A 594 32.03 -15.24 20.03
N ILE A 595 31.84 -14.22 20.87
CA ILE A 595 32.46 -12.91 20.69
C ILE A 595 33.96 -12.91 20.97
N SER A 596 34.45 -13.82 21.83
CA SER A 596 35.88 -13.93 22.14
C SER A 596 36.74 -14.56 21.05
N ALA A 597 36.12 -15.13 20.01
CA ALA A 597 36.85 -15.83 18.93
C ALA A 597 37.49 -14.90 17.90
N LYS A 598 36.93 -13.71 17.70
CA LYS A 598 37.46 -12.66 16.83
C LYS A 598 36.97 -11.31 17.35
N GLU A 599 37.83 -10.31 17.37
CA GLU A 599 37.48 -8.92 17.63
C GLU A 599 36.63 -8.37 16.43
N GLY A 600 35.59 -7.62 16.72
CA GLY A 600 34.69 -7.02 15.73
C GLY A 600 33.29 -6.74 16.28
N ASN A 601 32.39 -6.36 15.41
CA ASN A 601 31.02 -5.98 15.78
C ASN A 601 30.04 -7.14 15.64
N TYR A 602 29.16 -7.26 16.63
CA TYR A 602 28.21 -8.36 16.76
C TYR A 602 26.79 -7.88 17.08
N PHE A 603 25.80 -8.53 16.53
CA PHE A 603 24.41 -8.45 17.02
C PHE A 603 24.04 -9.67 17.86
N VAL A 604 23.28 -9.44 18.93
CA VAL A 604 22.65 -10.50 19.73
C VAL A 604 21.15 -10.23 19.77
N PHE A 605 20.37 -11.06 19.07
CA PHE A 605 18.94 -10.91 18.94
C PHE A 605 18.14 -11.76 19.92
N PHE A 606 17.15 -11.15 20.58
CA PHE A 606 16.30 -11.80 21.58
C PHE A 606 14.82 -11.73 21.19
N PRO A 607 13.97 -12.65 21.71
CA PRO A 607 12.53 -12.63 21.42
C PRO A 607 11.75 -11.56 22.20
N SER A 608 12.34 -10.93 23.22
CA SER A 608 11.69 -9.88 24.02
C SER A 608 12.70 -9.03 24.78
N TYR A 609 12.31 -7.80 25.10
CA TYR A 609 13.12 -6.87 25.91
C TYR A 609 13.46 -7.41 27.29
N ALA A 610 12.50 -8.01 28.00
CA ALA A 610 12.76 -8.58 29.32
C ALA A 610 13.82 -9.67 29.31
N TYR A 611 13.78 -10.56 28.29
CA TYR A 611 14.80 -11.61 28.16
C TYR A 611 16.17 -11.01 27.83
N MET A 612 16.21 -10.09 26.89
CA MET A 612 17.40 -9.35 26.49
C MET A 612 18.07 -8.67 27.68
N THR A 613 17.31 -7.90 28.48
CA THR A 613 17.82 -7.17 29.65
C THR A 613 18.36 -8.11 30.72
N THR A 614 17.70 -9.25 30.94
CA THR A 614 18.20 -10.24 31.94
C THR A 614 19.55 -10.82 31.52
N VAL A 615 19.71 -11.23 30.27
CA VAL A 615 20.97 -11.80 29.76
C VAL A 615 22.06 -10.73 29.71
N TYR A 616 21.73 -9.48 29.32
CA TYR A 616 22.62 -8.34 29.36
C TYR A 616 23.20 -8.10 30.75
N ASN A 617 22.34 -8.00 31.76
CA ASN A 617 22.78 -7.79 33.15
C ASN A 617 23.71 -8.92 33.64
N LEU A 618 23.42 -10.17 33.30
CA LEU A 618 24.27 -11.31 33.69
C LEU A 618 25.62 -11.25 32.96
N LEU A 619 25.65 -10.85 31.70
CA LEU A 619 26.90 -10.74 30.92
C LEU A 619 27.80 -9.62 31.46
N ILE A 620 27.27 -8.42 31.70
CA ILE A 620 28.01 -7.27 32.24
C ILE A 620 28.57 -7.56 33.66
N ASN A 621 27.79 -8.24 34.49
CA ASN A 621 28.26 -8.63 35.84
C ASN A 621 29.44 -9.59 35.79
N ARG A 622 29.61 -10.34 34.69
CA ARG A 622 30.72 -11.27 34.49
C ARG A 622 31.95 -10.63 33.83
N ASN A 623 31.69 -9.66 32.93
CA ASN A 623 32.74 -8.98 32.17
C ASN A 623 32.32 -7.51 31.91
N GLN A 624 32.88 -6.61 32.71
CA GLN A 624 32.56 -5.17 32.68
C GLN A 624 33.29 -4.42 31.56
N ASP A 625 34.27 -5.01 30.90
CA ASP A 625 35.09 -4.34 29.88
C ASP A 625 34.48 -4.46 28.47
N LEU A 626 33.34 -5.14 28.33
CA LEU A 626 32.69 -5.31 27.04
C LEU A 626 31.99 -4.02 26.58
N ASN A 627 32.25 -3.60 25.33
CA ASN A 627 31.57 -2.49 24.69
C ASN A 627 30.18 -2.94 24.20
N ILE A 628 29.15 -2.74 25.04
CA ILE A 628 27.78 -3.19 24.75
C ILE A 628 26.82 -2.03 24.63
N ILE A 629 26.00 -2.02 23.58
CA ILE A 629 24.82 -1.16 23.45
C ILE A 629 23.55 -2.01 23.43
N ILE A 630 22.47 -1.46 23.97
CA ILE A 630 21.19 -2.16 24.08
C ILE A 630 20.07 -1.36 23.45
N GLN A 631 19.22 -2.01 22.67
CA GLN A 631 18.04 -1.41 22.07
C GLN A 631 17.01 -1.03 23.14
N ASN A 632 16.50 0.22 23.11
CA ASN A 632 15.38 0.67 23.91
C ASN A 632 14.04 0.51 23.15
N GLY A 633 12.94 0.35 23.90
CA GLY A 633 11.62 0.08 23.31
C GLY A 633 11.06 1.21 22.45
N ASN A 634 11.34 2.46 22.79
CA ASN A 634 10.73 3.66 22.18
C ASN A 634 11.81 4.57 21.56
N MET A 635 12.67 4.01 20.73
CA MET A 635 13.70 4.81 20.03
C MET A 635 13.09 5.63 18.89
N SER A 636 13.40 6.93 18.86
CA SER A 636 13.14 7.81 17.73
C SER A 636 13.97 7.44 16.50
N GLU A 637 13.66 8.00 15.32
CA GLU A 637 14.48 7.80 14.10
C GLU A 637 15.92 8.26 14.31
N ILE A 638 16.13 9.39 14.97
CA ILE A 638 17.47 9.94 15.27
C ILE A 638 18.25 8.97 16.17
N GLU A 639 17.64 8.50 17.25
CA GLU A 639 18.31 7.53 18.16
C GLU A 639 18.66 6.22 17.46
N ARG A 640 17.86 5.80 16.45
CA ARG A 640 18.17 4.61 15.63
C ARG A 640 19.39 4.84 14.75
N GLU A 641 19.48 5.99 14.11
CA GLU A 641 20.64 6.38 13.29
C GLU A 641 21.90 6.46 14.16
N GLU A 642 21.84 7.08 15.33
CA GLU A 642 22.92 7.14 16.29
C GLU A 642 23.37 5.75 16.75
N PHE A 643 22.41 4.84 17.02
CA PHE A 643 22.71 3.46 17.38
C PHE A 643 23.51 2.75 16.27
N LEU A 644 23.13 2.96 15.00
CA LEU A 644 23.81 2.35 13.85
C LEU A 644 25.17 2.99 13.55
N LEU A 645 25.34 4.29 13.82
CA LEU A 645 26.62 4.98 13.67
C LEU A 645 27.73 4.42 14.59
N ASN A 646 27.36 3.66 15.64
CA ASN A 646 28.33 2.95 16.48
C ASN A 646 28.96 1.73 15.81
N PHE A 647 28.38 1.20 14.74
CA PHE A 647 28.95 0.07 13.98
C PHE A 647 30.07 0.52 13.04
N LYS A 648 31.17 0.98 13.63
CA LYS A 648 32.39 1.32 12.90
C LYS A 648 33.36 0.14 12.96
N GLU A 649 34.13 -0.04 11.90
CA GLU A 649 35.19 -1.04 11.88
C GLU A 649 36.15 -0.83 13.05
N GLY A 650 36.53 -1.90 13.72
CA GLY A 650 37.44 -1.88 14.87
C GLY A 650 36.81 -1.43 16.22
N ASN A 651 35.51 -1.20 16.29
CA ASN A 651 34.85 -0.71 17.51
C ASN A 651 34.54 -1.81 18.53
N ASN A 652 34.67 -3.06 18.15
CA ASN A 652 34.43 -4.25 18.99
C ASN A 652 33.09 -4.18 19.74
N LEU A 653 32.03 -3.76 18.99
CA LEU A 653 30.75 -3.47 19.54
C LEU A 653 29.84 -4.70 19.60
N ILE A 654 29.16 -4.87 20.72
CA ILE A 654 28.15 -5.91 20.91
C ILE A 654 26.80 -5.21 21.06
N ALA A 655 25.93 -5.34 20.06
CA ALA A 655 24.61 -4.73 20.09
C ALA A 655 23.53 -5.74 20.44
N PHE A 656 22.79 -5.47 21.50
CA PHE A 656 21.65 -6.28 21.93
C PHE A 656 20.36 -5.69 21.35
N ALA A 657 19.59 -6.51 20.63
CA ALA A 657 18.35 -6.08 19.96
C ALA A 657 17.24 -7.14 20.05
N VAL A 658 16.00 -6.74 19.78
CA VAL A 658 14.84 -7.63 19.75
C VAL A 658 14.54 -8.04 18.31
N MET A 659 14.27 -9.35 18.09
CA MET A 659 13.89 -9.90 16.79
C MET A 659 12.55 -9.31 16.31
N GLY A 660 12.48 -9.00 15.01
CA GLY A 660 11.30 -8.35 14.41
C GLY A 660 11.15 -6.88 14.77
N GLY A 661 12.12 -6.31 15.50
CA GLY A 661 12.22 -4.87 15.75
C GLY A 661 12.91 -4.13 14.60
N ILE A 662 13.12 -2.84 14.83
CA ILE A 662 13.67 -1.88 13.86
C ILE A 662 15.08 -2.23 13.34
N PHE A 663 15.86 -3.00 14.09
CA PHE A 663 17.21 -3.44 13.71
C PHE A 663 17.25 -4.81 13.01
N SER A 664 16.10 -5.48 12.89
CA SER A 664 15.99 -6.72 12.11
C SER A 664 15.72 -6.49 10.63
N GLU A 665 15.30 -5.26 10.23
CA GLU A 665 14.98 -4.89 8.85
C GLU A 665 15.57 -3.53 8.48
N GLY A 666 15.89 -3.33 7.18
CA GLY A 666 16.28 -2.03 6.66
C GLY A 666 17.68 -1.51 7.07
N ILE A 667 18.57 -2.36 7.60
CA ILE A 667 19.94 -2.01 7.95
C ILE A 667 20.89 -2.60 6.91
N ASP A 668 21.84 -1.81 6.44
CA ASP A 668 22.91 -2.26 5.55
C ASP A 668 24.28 -2.01 6.18
N LEU A 669 24.78 -3.02 6.90
CA LEU A 669 26.13 -3.05 7.48
C LEU A 669 26.96 -3.99 6.63
N THR A 670 28.02 -3.48 6.00
CA THR A 670 28.87 -4.20 5.07
C THR A 670 30.28 -4.40 5.62
N GLY A 671 30.98 -5.43 5.18
CA GLY A 671 32.36 -5.69 5.56
C GLY A 671 32.52 -5.96 7.07
N GLU A 672 33.52 -5.38 7.67
CA GLU A 672 33.83 -5.54 9.11
C GLU A 672 32.90 -4.73 10.05
N GLN A 673 31.93 -3.95 9.49
CA GLN A 673 30.92 -3.30 10.32
C GLN A 673 30.04 -4.31 11.08
N LEU A 674 29.85 -5.54 10.54
CA LEU A 674 29.14 -6.62 11.22
C LEU A 674 29.72 -7.98 10.84
N ILE A 675 30.42 -8.63 11.74
CA ILE A 675 31.06 -9.92 11.48
C ILE A 675 30.30 -11.12 12.07
N GLY A 676 29.30 -10.89 12.92
CA GLY A 676 28.55 -12.02 13.46
C GLY A 676 27.21 -11.66 14.07
N ALA A 677 26.33 -12.65 14.12
CA ALA A 677 25.02 -12.55 14.76
C ALA A 677 24.73 -13.78 15.63
N ILE A 678 24.16 -13.53 16.79
CA ILE A 678 23.64 -14.56 17.69
C ILE A 678 22.12 -14.37 17.76
N VAL A 679 21.37 -15.45 17.53
CA VAL A 679 19.92 -15.45 17.61
C VAL A 679 19.47 -16.37 18.74
N VAL A 680 18.92 -15.78 19.79
CA VAL A 680 18.44 -16.49 20.98
C VAL A 680 16.95 -16.78 20.81
N GLY A 681 16.60 -18.05 20.63
CA GLY A 681 15.22 -18.49 20.40
C GLY A 681 14.84 -18.58 18.93
N VAL A 682 13.58 -18.95 18.68
CA VAL A 682 13.02 -19.20 17.33
C VAL A 682 12.08 -18.08 16.88
N GLY A 683 12.20 -16.90 17.44
CA GLY A 683 11.48 -15.71 16.97
C GLY A 683 9.95 -15.73 17.10
N LEU A 684 9.37 -16.68 17.84
CA LEU A 684 7.91 -16.77 17.96
C LEU A 684 7.30 -15.43 18.36
N PRO A 685 6.23 -14.97 17.69
CA PRO A 685 5.46 -13.84 18.13
C PRO A 685 4.99 -14.02 19.58
N GLN A 686 4.75 -12.90 20.26
CA GLN A 686 4.14 -12.95 21.60
C GLN A 686 2.75 -13.62 21.50
N LEU A 687 2.46 -14.44 22.52
CA LEU A 687 1.13 -15.00 22.66
C LEU A 687 0.13 -13.84 22.90
N CYS A 688 -0.79 -13.67 22.01
CA CYS A 688 -1.85 -12.67 22.10
C CYS A 688 -3.15 -13.21 21.50
N PHE A 689 -4.23 -12.52 21.81
CA PHE A 689 -5.56 -12.93 21.40
C PHE A 689 -5.70 -13.10 19.89
N GLU A 690 -5.26 -12.11 19.11
CA GLU A 690 -5.33 -12.18 17.64
C GLU A 690 -4.53 -13.35 17.06
N LYS A 691 -3.34 -13.65 17.60
CA LYS A 691 -2.56 -14.81 17.15
C LYS A 691 -3.22 -16.15 17.50
N ASN A 692 -3.99 -16.20 18.59
CA ASN A 692 -4.81 -17.37 18.92
C ASN A 692 -5.99 -17.53 17.95
N ILE A 693 -6.65 -16.43 17.55
CA ILE A 693 -7.69 -16.44 16.52
C ILE A 693 -7.12 -16.98 15.19
N ILE A 694 -5.96 -16.48 14.75
CA ILE A 694 -5.28 -16.98 13.53
C ILE A 694 -4.99 -18.47 13.67
N LYS A 695 -4.46 -18.91 14.81
CA LYS A 695 -4.16 -20.32 15.09
C LYS A 695 -5.42 -21.19 14.97
N ASP A 696 -6.51 -20.76 15.59
CA ASP A 696 -7.76 -21.54 15.63
C ASP A 696 -8.40 -21.62 14.22
N TYR A 697 -8.37 -20.52 13.47
CA TYR A 697 -8.86 -20.47 12.10
C TYR A 697 -8.10 -21.42 11.17
N PHE A 698 -6.77 -21.35 11.15
CA PHE A 698 -5.96 -22.22 10.28
C PHE A 698 -5.86 -23.68 10.80
N THR A 699 -6.07 -23.92 12.09
CA THR A 699 -6.25 -25.29 12.60
C THR A 699 -7.51 -25.92 12.02
N HIS A 700 -8.60 -25.15 12.00
CA HIS A 700 -9.88 -25.63 11.47
C HIS A 700 -9.84 -25.86 9.96
N ASN A 701 -9.21 -24.95 9.20
CA ASN A 701 -9.24 -24.96 7.75
C ASN A 701 -8.13 -25.82 7.10
N LEU A 702 -6.93 -25.86 7.69
CA LEU A 702 -5.75 -26.50 7.12
C LEU A 702 -5.08 -27.54 8.04
N GLY A 703 -5.43 -27.57 9.33
CA GLY A 703 -4.74 -28.41 10.33
C GLY A 703 -3.38 -27.86 10.79
N GLU A 704 -2.94 -26.70 10.31
CA GLU A 704 -1.60 -26.13 10.54
C GLU A 704 -1.64 -24.78 11.29
N GLY A 705 -2.60 -24.59 12.20
CA GLY A 705 -2.81 -23.30 12.84
C GLY A 705 -1.62 -22.78 13.65
N TYR A 706 -0.92 -23.65 14.38
CA TYR A 706 0.25 -23.26 15.14
C TYR A 706 1.41 -22.83 14.23
N GLU A 707 1.56 -23.47 13.10
CA GLU A 707 2.53 -23.14 12.07
C GLU A 707 2.29 -21.75 11.50
N TYR A 708 1.05 -21.48 11.07
CA TYR A 708 0.63 -20.21 10.45
C TYR A 708 0.68 -19.04 11.42
N ALA A 709 0.29 -19.22 12.68
CA ALA A 709 0.26 -18.14 13.66
C ALA A 709 1.63 -17.83 14.30
N TYR A 710 2.48 -18.86 14.47
CA TYR A 710 3.68 -18.74 15.29
C TYR A 710 4.96 -19.20 14.62
N VAL A 711 5.02 -20.40 14.04
CA VAL A 711 6.29 -21.00 13.59
C VAL A 711 6.82 -20.29 12.34
N TYR A 712 6.00 -20.12 11.31
CA TYR A 712 6.42 -19.47 10.05
C TYR A 712 6.77 -17.99 10.25
N PRO A 713 5.92 -17.17 10.90
CA PRO A 713 6.30 -15.80 11.22
C PRO A 713 7.54 -15.70 12.10
N GLY A 714 7.69 -16.61 13.07
CA GLY A 714 8.87 -16.65 13.94
C GLY A 714 10.15 -16.94 13.16
N MET A 715 10.12 -17.95 12.29
CA MET A 715 11.29 -18.32 11.49
C MET A 715 11.68 -17.23 10.51
N ASN A 716 10.72 -16.50 9.93
CA ASN A 716 11.00 -15.36 9.09
C ASN A 716 11.79 -14.27 9.83
N LYS A 717 11.45 -13.98 11.10
CA LYS A 717 12.23 -13.05 11.95
C LYS A 717 13.67 -13.53 12.19
N VAL A 718 13.85 -14.84 12.40
CA VAL A 718 15.19 -15.45 12.56
C VAL A 718 16.01 -15.30 11.27
N LEU A 719 15.41 -15.58 10.11
CA LEU A 719 16.07 -15.43 8.82
C LEU A 719 16.44 -13.97 8.51
N GLN A 720 15.60 -13.03 8.88
CA GLN A 720 15.88 -11.59 8.75
C GLN A 720 17.06 -11.16 9.63
N ALA A 721 17.05 -11.55 10.89
CA ALA A 721 18.12 -11.22 11.84
C ALA A 721 19.49 -11.81 11.41
N ALA A 722 19.49 -13.08 11.02
CA ALA A 722 20.68 -13.78 10.55
C ALA A 722 21.18 -13.30 9.18
N GLY A 723 20.28 -12.90 8.30
CA GLY A 723 20.58 -12.43 6.94
C GLY A 723 21.32 -11.09 6.86
N ARG A 724 21.70 -10.50 8.03
CA ARG A 724 22.46 -9.24 8.11
C ARG A 724 23.97 -9.43 7.98
N VAL A 725 24.46 -10.63 8.26
CA VAL A 725 25.91 -10.89 8.41
C VAL A 725 26.66 -10.95 7.07
N ILE A 726 26.04 -11.45 6.01
CA ILE A 726 26.66 -11.55 4.67
C ILE A 726 25.85 -10.71 3.68
N ARG A 727 26.48 -9.65 3.14
CA ARG A 727 25.91 -8.67 2.23
C ARG A 727 26.64 -8.56 0.89
N SER A 728 27.94 -8.87 0.92
CA SER A 728 28.81 -8.81 -0.25
C SER A 728 29.57 -10.13 -0.44
N PRO A 729 30.14 -10.40 -1.62
CA PRO A 729 30.98 -11.59 -1.86
C PRO A 729 32.25 -11.65 -0.99
N GLN A 730 32.68 -10.49 -0.49
CA GLN A 730 33.87 -10.35 0.35
C GLN A 730 33.58 -10.54 1.83
N ASP A 731 32.33 -10.41 2.25
CA ASP A 731 31.96 -10.54 3.66
C ASP A 731 32.22 -11.96 4.14
N LYS A 732 32.78 -12.05 5.34
CA LYS A 732 33.00 -13.31 6.06
C LYS A 732 32.40 -13.17 7.46
N GLY A 733 31.55 -14.10 7.85
CA GLY A 733 30.84 -13.93 9.10
C GLY A 733 30.31 -15.21 9.72
N ALA A 734 29.99 -15.14 11.01
CA ALA A 734 29.49 -16.25 11.79
C ALA A 734 28.07 -16.00 12.33
N ILE A 735 27.27 -17.05 12.38
CA ILE A 735 25.93 -17.03 12.96
C ILE A 735 25.80 -18.15 13.98
N LEU A 736 25.22 -17.84 15.15
CA LEU A 736 24.90 -18.81 16.18
C LEU A 736 23.40 -18.78 16.49
N LEU A 737 22.71 -19.86 16.22
CA LEU A 737 21.30 -20.05 16.59
C LEU A 737 21.21 -20.86 17.88
N ILE A 738 20.54 -20.34 18.90
CA ILE A 738 20.44 -20.97 20.23
C ILE A 738 18.98 -21.32 20.52
N ASP A 739 18.59 -22.58 20.35
CA ASP A 739 17.32 -23.14 20.82
C ASP A 739 17.26 -24.65 20.54
N ASP A 740 16.63 -25.42 21.43
CA ASP A 740 16.44 -26.87 21.30
C ASP A 740 15.58 -27.26 20.08
N ARG A 741 14.65 -26.42 19.67
CA ARG A 741 13.74 -26.62 18.55
C ARG A 741 14.44 -26.70 17.20
N TYR A 742 15.57 -26.05 17.01
CA TYR A 742 16.39 -26.16 15.79
C TYR A 742 16.94 -27.57 15.54
N GLY A 743 16.93 -28.42 16.56
CA GLY A 743 17.27 -29.86 16.44
C GLY A 743 16.19 -30.70 15.73
N THR A 744 14.96 -30.20 15.63
CA THR A 744 13.80 -30.95 15.07
C THR A 744 13.76 -30.88 13.55
N SER A 745 13.16 -31.88 12.91
CA SER A 745 12.96 -31.90 11.44
C SER A 745 12.11 -30.71 10.97
N LYS A 746 11.10 -30.32 11.74
CA LYS A 746 10.20 -29.21 11.46
C LYS A 746 10.93 -27.89 11.25
N TYR A 747 11.84 -27.51 12.16
CA TYR A 747 12.58 -26.25 12.02
C TYR A 747 13.70 -26.35 10.98
N LYS A 748 14.33 -27.52 10.84
CA LYS A 748 15.35 -27.76 9.80
C LYS A 748 14.81 -27.65 8.39
N SER A 749 13.57 -28.05 8.14
CA SER A 749 12.94 -27.90 6.82
C SER A 749 12.71 -26.44 6.41
N LEU A 750 12.73 -25.52 7.37
CA LEU A 750 12.62 -24.08 7.14
C LEU A 750 13.96 -23.37 6.90
N PHE A 751 15.09 -24.11 7.00
CA PHE A 751 16.41 -23.54 6.75
C PHE A 751 16.62 -23.30 5.25
N PRO A 752 17.18 -22.16 4.85
CA PRO A 752 17.61 -21.95 3.47
C PRO A 752 18.73 -22.93 3.08
N ASN A 753 18.89 -23.16 1.78
CA ASN A 753 19.86 -24.15 1.27
C ASN A 753 21.31 -23.85 1.71
N GLU A 754 21.69 -22.61 1.85
CA GLU A 754 23.01 -22.18 2.33
C GLU A 754 23.26 -22.49 3.81
N TRP A 755 22.20 -22.75 4.58
CA TRP A 755 22.30 -23.15 5.98
C TRP A 755 22.45 -24.66 6.15
N LEU A 756 22.25 -25.45 5.09
CA LEU A 756 22.49 -26.89 5.12
C LEU A 756 24.00 -27.13 5.30
N GLY A 757 24.34 -27.91 6.30
CA GLY A 757 25.76 -28.13 6.70
C GLY A 757 26.18 -27.32 7.91
N PHE A 758 25.22 -26.74 8.65
CA PHE A 758 25.46 -26.10 9.92
C PHE A 758 26.20 -27.03 10.92
N LYS A 759 26.93 -26.44 11.85
CA LYS A 759 27.69 -27.17 12.89
C LYS A 759 26.91 -27.18 14.19
N ASN A 760 26.61 -28.36 14.72
CA ASN A 760 26.03 -28.50 16.05
C ASN A 760 27.11 -28.20 17.13
N VAL A 761 26.78 -27.28 18.02
CA VAL A 761 27.65 -26.93 19.19
C VAL A 761 26.89 -27.22 20.47
N ARG A 762 27.59 -27.77 21.46
CA ARG A 762 26.98 -28.21 22.72
C ARG A 762 27.53 -27.53 23.96
N ASN A 763 28.61 -26.77 23.81
CA ASN A 763 29.23 -25.98 24.88
C ASN A 763 30.13 -24.88 24.29
N ASP A 764 30.62 -24.01 25.16
CA ASP A 764 31.54 -22.90 24.89
C ASP A 764 32.81 -23.33 24.17
N MET A 765 33.47 -24.42 24.63
CA MET A 765 34.66 -24.93 23.98
C MET A 765 34.45 -25.38 22.54
N THR A 766 33.29 -25.96 22.23
CA THR A 766 32.97 -26.37 20.88
C THR A 766 32.76 -25.15 19.96
N ILE A 767 32.11 -24.10 20.46
CA ILE A 767 31.96 -22.82 19.75
C ILE A 767 33.34 -22.24 19.41
N LYS A 768 34.20 -22.06 20.39
CA LYS A 768 35.56 -21.53 20.19
C LYS A 768 36.35 -22.34 19.15
N LYS A 769 36.38 -23.66 19.29
CA LYS A 769 37.08 -24.55 18.32
C LYS A 769 36.55 -24.44 16.89
N VAL A 770 35.23 -24.26 16.72
CA VAL A 770 34.63 -24.10 15.40
C VAL A 770 35.01 -22.75 14.80
N LEU A 771 35.00 -21.69 15.59
CA LEU A 771 35.33 -20.34 15.15
C LEU A 771 36.82 -20.13 14.89
N GLU A 772 37.70 -20.66 15.73
CA GLU A 772 39.17 -20.67 15.52
C GLU A 772 39.55 -21.32 14.18
N LYS A 773 38.81 -22.36 13.77
CA LYS A 773 39.05 -23.00 12.50
C LYS A 773 38.47 -22.20 11.32
N PHE A 774 37.45 -21.39 11.56
CA PHE A 774 36.76 -20.61 10.54
C PHE A 774 37.46 -19.30 10.25
N TRP A 775 37.87 -18.55 11.29
CA TRP A 775 38.53 -17.25 11.12
C TRP A 775 39.99 -17.40 10.68
#